data_c71d23c718a037f6657d5993513ef498
#
_entry.id   c71d23c718a037f6657d5993513ef498
#
_cell.length_a   1.000
_cell.length_b   1.000
_cell.length_c   1.000
_cell.angle_alpha   90.00
_cell.angle_beta   90.00
_cell.angle_gamma   90.00
#
_symmetry.space_group_name_H-M   'P 1'
#
loop_
_entity.id
_entity.type
_entity.pdbx_description
1 polymer ?
#
loop_
_entity_poly.entity_id
_entity_poly.type
_entity_poly.pdbx_seq_one_letter_code
_entity_poly.pdbx_strand_id
1 'polypeptide(L)'
;MAFPRVFRVLNFLWLIGLATPSAAAEIEEVLVTANHQPQTLSQIGSAISRIEANELSERTNTNVADLLRNAVGISVNQSGPLGALTQIRMRGAEANHTLVLIDGVRVNDISLGSEFNFAYLAHADISHVEILRGPQSARYGSDAIGGVIGIFTRQNDSTGWHGEANLGIGQFNTQELGTRIGFRSDDPQRDWDAHLNISRLTTDGIDASPIGAELDGFRSNNVSAQARIELAKDASLRVVLRRVSSQSEGDKQDFDFPTTATQGLIVDADERVDGQQQHLHAAYVQNIGNWTHHAGLTQSKNSTNYLTNSTVASGLRGERLLLDLHTTRRLELGNTQQSINVGVQSEQRDFENIYAGIAAANYTADDSQNALFAEYLFSYSNTSLALSMRRDWNQRFADATTARGTLSHVLRRSQGGQSRLHFSFGQGITHPSFFELFGFIPSTFIGSPSLLPEQSTSYDVGWSQSWSSTFAGQNTQWDLDLTYFSADLRNEIATVYDANFMAQPINLDTDSERSGVELAASVAIGPTWQLAAAYTRLKAQENGAEEVRRPRHSGQLRLSKNFADTRGRASVQLLQNGRSKDNEFIYATTATQVNLPSYTLINIGVSFELRPNLMLSARVDNLTDASYQQVFGYNTAGRSIRVGAKLSLD
;
A
#
# COMPACT_ATOMS: atom_id res chain seq x y z
N MET A 1 26.09 2.64 28.87
CA MET A 1 25.65 1.25 29.08
C MET A 1 24.52 1.26 30.09
N ALA A 2 23.27 1.20 29.63
CA ALA A 2 22.11 1.01 30.48
C ALA A 2 21.08 0.22 29.67
N PHE A 3 20.85 -1.04 30.03
CA PHE A 3 19.76 -1.88 29.50
C PHE A 3 18.43 -1.43 30.13
N PRO A 4 17.39 -1.07 29.37
CA PRO A 4 16.09 -0.79 29.96
C PRO A 4 15.19 -2.03 29.96
N ARG A 5 14.71 -2.33 31.12
CA ARG A 5 13.46 -2.97 31.59
C ARG A 5 12.52 -3.58 30.52
N VAL A 6 12.76 -4.83 30.13
CA VAL A 6 11.87 -5.64 29.28
C VAL A 6 11.12 -6.75 30.06
N PHE A 7 11.17 -6.84 31.38
CA PHE A 7 10.65 -7.96 32.16
C PHE A 7 9.50 -7.61 33.11
N ARG A 8 8.34 -7.18 32.59
CA ARG A 8 7.09 -7.10 33.40
C ARG A 8 5.76 -7.31 32.66
N VAL A 9 5.70 -8.06 31.57
CA VAL A 9 4.43 -8.34 30.86
C VAL A 9 4.12 -9.86 30.73
N LEU A 10 4.90 -10.74 31.32
CA LEU A 10 4.79 -12.20 31.07
C LEU A 10 3.90 -12.98 32.06
N ASN A 11 3.06 -12.37 32.86
CA ASN A 11 2.27 -13.11 33.88
C ASN A 11 0.75 -13.20 33.64
N PHE A 12 0.25 -13.13 32.37
CA PHE A 12 -1.21 -13.23 32.14
C PHE A 12 -1.66 -14.30 31.14
N LEU A 13 -0.85 -15.34 30.88
CA LEU A 13 -1.15 -16.35 29.85
C LEU A 13 -1.16 -17.80 30.34
N TRP A 14 -1.80 -18.07 31.47
CA TRP A 14 -2.07 -19.46 31.91
C TRP A 14 -3.54 -19.64 32.25
N LEU A 15 -4.40 -19.88 31.24
CA LEU A 15 -5.69 -20.58 31.37
C LEU A 15 -6.41 -20.58 30.00
N ILE A 16 -5.99 -21.44 29.07
CA ILE A 16 -6.88 -21.89 27.99
C ILE A 16 -6.76 -23.40 27.88
N GLY A 17 -7.87 -24.04 28.22
CA GLY A 17 -8.02 -25.48 28.32
C GLY A 17 -7.94 -26.20 26.99
N LEU A 18 -7.47 -27.44 27.04
CA LEU A 18 -7.27 -28.39 25.96
C LEU A 18 -8.62 -28.85 25.37
N ALA A 19 -8.92 -28.46 24.12
CA ALA A 19 -9.96 -29.12 23.32
C ALA A 19 -9.28 -29.92 22.19
N THR A 20 -9.74 -31.12 21.91
CA THR A 20 -9.22 -32.04 20.89
C THR A 20 -9.81 -31.70 19.50
N PRO A 21 -9.02 -31.71 18.41
CA PRO A 21 -9.43 -31.16 17.11
C PRO A 21 -9.95 -32.20 16.12
N SER A 22 -10.81 -31.74 15.23
CA SER A 22 -11.22 -32.40 13.99
C SER A 22 -10.46 -31.78 12.80
N ALA A 23 -9.93 -32.62 11.91
CA ALA A 23 -9.02 -32.19 10.85
C ALA A 23 -9.77 -31.65 9.61
N ALA A 24 -9.46 -30.41 9.24
CA ALA A 24 -9.48 -29.97 7.84
C ALA A 24 -8.04 -29.59 7.48
N ALA A 25 -7.51 -30.08 6.37
CA ALA A 25 -6.21 -29.65 5.87
C ALA A 25 -6.35 -28.21 5.37
N GLU A 26 -5.75 -27.29 6.08
CA GLU A 26 -5.64 -25.90 5.69
C GLU A 26 -4.69 -25.80 4.50
N ILE A 27 -5.14 -25.25 3.36
CA ILE A 27 -4.25 -24.90 2.24
C ILE A 27 -3.41 -23.73 2.74
N GLU A 28 -2.12 -23.97 2.96
CA GLU A 28 -1.20 -22.96 3.44
C GLU A 28 -1.02 -21.87 2.37
N GLU A 29 -1.33 -20.64 2.73
CA GLU A 29 -1.34 -19.47 1.85
C GLU A 29 0.07 -19.15 1.33
N VAL A 30 0.22 -18.99 0.02
CA VAL A 30 1.49 -18.66 -0.65
C VAL A 30 1.57 -17.16 -0.89
N LEU A 31 2.68 -16.55 -0.48
CA LEU A 31 2.95 -15.12 -0.54
C LEU A 31 4.20 -14.84 -1.41
N VAL A 32 4.13 -13.80 -2.22
CA VAL A 32 5.16 -13.50 -3.23
C VAL A 32 5.97 -12.22 -2.97
N THR A 33 5.48 -11.30 -2.10
CA THR A 33 6.20 -10.05 -1.82
C THR A 33 7.35 -10.21 -0.84
N ALA A 34 7.35 -11.23 0.01
CA ALA A 34 8.32 -11.34 1.09
C ALA A 34 9.75 -11.71 0.63
N ASN A 35 9.89 -12.58 -0.36
CA ASN A 35 11.17 -13.10 -0.86
C ASN A 35 11.10 -13.32 -2.38
N HIS A 36 12.25 -13.54 -3.05
CA HIS A 36 12.31 -13.79 -4.49
C HIS A 36 11.65 -15.11 -4.91
N GLN A 37 11.46 -16.01 -3.96
CA GLN A 37 10.66 -17.21 -4.19
C GLN A 37 9.37 -17.14 -3.38
N PRO A 38 8.24 -17.56 -3.95
CA PRO A 38 7.00 -17.69 -3.21
C PRO A 38 7.20 -18.62 -1.99
N GLN A 39 6.71 -18.20 -0.85
CA GLN A 39 6.78 -18.94 0.41
C GLN A 39 5.40 -18.99 1.07
N THR A 40 5.18 -20.03 1.86
CA THR A 40 3.99 -20.11 2.68
C THR A 40 4.09 -19.16 3.89
N LEU A 41 2.96 -18.73 4.45
CA LEU A 41 2.93 -17.82 5.59
C LEU A 41 3.75 -18.37 6.77
N SER A 42 3.76 -19.68 6.99
CA SER A 42 4.54 -20.32 8.06
C SER A 42 6.05 -20.18 7.91
N GLN A 43 6.54 -19.94 6.69
CA GLN A 43 7.96 -19.79 6.39
C GLN A 43 8.45 -18.34 6.46
N ILE A 44 7.53 -17.36 6.48
CA ILE A 44 7.88 -15.94 6.43
C ILE A 44 8.14 -15.41 7.84
N GLY A 45 9.34 -14.88 8.07
CA GLY A 45 9.72 -14.30 9.37
C GLY A 45 9.38 -12.82 9.55
N SER A 46 8.85 -12.14 8.53
CA SER A 46 8.38 -10.75 8.63
C SER A 46 6.89 -10.68 8.94
N ALA A 47 6.47 -9.54 9.51
CA ALA A 47 5.06 -9.22 9.67
C ALA A 47 4.43 -8.96 8.31
N ILE A 48 3.46 -9.77 7.92
CA ILE A 48 2.74 -9.68 6.65
C ILE A 48 1.25 -9.86 6.87
N SER A 49 0.45 -9.15 6.08
CA SER A 49 -1.01 -9.31 6.02
C SER A 49 -1.44 -9.45 4.57
N ARG A 50 -2.51 -10.18 4.33
CA ARG A 50 -3.15 -10.33 3.04
C ARG A 50 -4.63 -9.94 3.13
N ILE A 51 -5.10 -9.19 2.14
CA ILE A 51 -6.51 -8.83 1.96
C ILE A 51 -7.01 -9.59 0.74
N GLU A 52 -7.98 -10.47 0.93
CA GLU A 52 -8.48 -11.38 -0.11
C GLU A 52 -9.54 -10.75 -1.00
N ALA A 53 -9.74 -11.33 -2.20
CA ALA A 53 -10.76 -10.94 -3.17
C ALA A 53 -12.18 -10.90 -2.57
N ASN A 54 -12.50 -11.79 -1.64
CA ASN A 54 -13.80 -11.82 -0.97
C ASN A 54 -14.04 -10.54 -0.16
N GLU A 55 -13.02 -10.04 0.53
CA GLU A 55 -13.10 -8.75 1.23
C GLU A 55 -13.21 -7.57 0.27
N LEU A 56 -12.61 -7.69 -0.90
CA LEU A 56 -12.69 -6.71 -1.99
C LEU A 56 -14.08 -6.68 -2.62
N SER A 57 -14.66 -7.84 -2.90
CA SER A 57 -15.98 -7.95 -3.53
C SER A 57 -17.15 -7.48 -2.66
N GLU A 58 -17.02 -7.60 -1.32
CA GLU A 58 -18.00 -7.07 -0.37
C GLU A 58 -18.07 -5.55 -0.35
N ARG A 59 -17.08 -4.90 -0.91
CA ARG A 59 -16.87 -3.45 -0.87
C ARG A 59 -16.96 -2.85 -2.25
N THR A 60 -17.92 -3.30 -3.05
CA THR A 60 -18.22 -2.69 -4.35
C THR A 60 -18.11 -1.17 -4.26
N ASN A 61 -17.32 -0.59 -5.14
CA ASN A 61 -17.14 0.86 -5.29
C ASN A 61 -16.35 1.54 -4.16
N THR A 62 -15.40 0.86 -3.52
CA THR A 62 -14.45 1.51 -2.61
C THR A 62 -13.10 1.73 -3.27
N ASN A 63 -12.45 2.84 -2.94
CA ASN A 63 -11.05 3.07 -3.26
C ASN A 63 -10.18 2.04 -2.51
N VAL A 64 -9.09 1.59 -3.11
CA VAL A 64 -8.13 0.66 -2.48
C VAL A 64 -7.56 1.22 -1.17
N ALA A 65 -7.40 2.55 -1.05
CA ALA A 65 -7.00 3.18 0.20
C ALA A 65 -7.96 2.85 1.37
N ASP A 66 -9.27 2.81 1.12
CA ASP A 66 -10.26 2.47 2.15
C ASP A 66 -10.17 1.00 2.60
N LEU A 67 -9.73 0.11 1.71
CA LEU A 67 -9.44 -1.28 2.08
C LEU A 67 -8.22 -1.35 2.99
N LEU A 68 -7.18 -0.60 2.66
CA LEU A 68 -5.92 -0.57 3.40
C LEU A 68 -6.06 0.05 4.79
N ARG A 69 -7.07 0.92 5.03
CA ARG A 69 -7.41 1.43 6.38
C ARG A 69 -7.73 0.31 7.40
N ASN A 70 -8.04 -0.87 6.92
CA ASN A 70 -8.40 -2.01 7.78
C ASN A 70 -7.20 -2.85 8.19
N ALA A 71 -6.06 -2.66 7.55
CA ALA A 71 -4.86 -3.40 7.86
C ALA A 71 -4.15 -2.81 9.09
N VAL A 72 -3.58 -3.69 9.91
CA VAL A 72 -2.74 -3.26 11.04
C VAL A 72 -1.51 -2.51 10.54
N GLY A 73 -1.06 -1.52 11.29
CA GLY A 73 0.12 -0.74 10.97
C GLY A 73 -0.05 0.25 9.83
N ILE A 74 -1.25 0.44 9.30
CA ILE A 74 -1.56 1.36 8.21
C ILE A 74 -2.35 2.56 8.71
N SER A 75 -1.94 3.76 8.31
CA SER A 75 -2.76 4.96 8.39
C SER A 75 -2.93 5.57 7.00
N VAL A 76 -4.13 6.08 6.72
CA VAL A 76 -4.48 6.70 5.45
C VAL A 76 -4.91 8.14 5.70
N ASN A 77 -4.29 9.08 5.01
CA ASN A 77 -4.60 10.50 5.09
C ASN A 77 -5.00 10.99 3.69
N GLN A 78 -6.15 11.63 3.60
CA GLN A 78 -6.70 12.18 2.38
C GLN A 78 -6.97 13.66 2.56
N SER A 79 -6.46 14.49 1.64
CA SER A 79 -6.56 15.95 1.69
C SER A 79 -7.76 16.43 0.89
N GLY A 80 -8.98 16.10 1.33
CA GLY A 80 -10.22 16.50 0.67
C GLY A 80 -11.03 15.31 0.12
N PRO A 81 -11.83 15.53 -0.97
CA PRO A 81 -12.74 14.54 -1.54
C PRO A 81 -12.03 13.39 -2.26
N LEU A 82 -12.82 12.47 -2.82
CA LEU A 82 -12.31 11.40 -3.67
C LEU A 82 -11.54 11.99 -4.87
N GLY A 83 -10.33 11.53 -5.11
CA GLY A 83 -9.42 12.08 -6.13
C GLY A 83 -8.31 12.95 -5.56
N ALA A 84 -8.52 13.57 -4.40
CA ALA A 84 -7.49 14.33 -3.70
C ALA A 84 -6.31 13.43 -3.28
N LEU A 85 -5.16 14.04 -2.99
CA LEU A 85 -3.96 13.33 -2.57
C LEU A 85 -4.28 12.39 -1.40
N THR A 86 -4.06 11.10 -1.65
CA THR A 86 -4.35 10.04 -0.68
C THR A 86 -3.07 9.27 -0.38
N GLN A 87 -2.51 9.53 0.79
CA GLN A 87 -1.25 9.01 1.27
C GLN A 87 -1.46 7.83 2.22
N ILE A 88 -0.63 6.81 2.09
CA ILE A 88 -0.56 5.68 3.02
C ILE A 88 0.75 5.71 3.77
N ARG A 89 0.65 5.67 5.09
CA ARG A 89 1.78 5.59 6.00
C ARG A 89 1.79 4.25 6.72
N MET A 90 2.88 3.51 6.58
CA MET A 90 3.07 2.22 7.21
C MET A 90 3.91 2.38 8.48
N ARG A 91 3.38 1.94 9.65
CA ARG A 91 4.05 2.05 10.96
C ARG A 91 4.56 3.46 11.28
N GLY A 92 3.84 4.48 10.82
CA GLY A 92 4.19 5.88 10.99
C GLY A 92 5.25 6.42 10.03
N ALA A 93 5.80 5.62 9.14
CA ALA A 93 6.73 6.07 8.10
C ALA A 93 6.07 7.06 7.12
N GLU A 94 6.85 7.89 6.42
CA GLU A 94 6.33 8.77 5.40
C GLU A 94 5.75 7.98 4.20
N ALA A 95 4.93 8.61 3.37
CA ALA A 95 4.25 7.93 2.27
C ALA A 95 5.24 7.44 1.20
N ASN A 96 6.31 8.18 0.94
CA ASN A 96 7.41 7.79 0.03
C ASN A 96 8.28 6.64 0.58
N HIS A 97 8.15 6.30 1.87
CA HIS A 97 8.81 5.15 2.49
C HIS A 97 8.07 3.83 2.24
N THR A 98 6.93 3.86 1.55
CA THR A 98 6.13 2.68 1.22
C THR A 98 6.23 2.39 -0.27
N LEU A 99 6.90 1.30 -0.61
CA LEU A 99 6.95 0.84 -2.00
C LEU A 99 5.62 0.20 -2.39
N VAL A 100 5.08 0.60 -3.54
CA VAL A 100 3.86 0.02 -4.09
C VAL A 100 4.18 -0.73 -5.38
N LEU A 101 3.77 -1.99 -5.41
CA LEU A 101 3.91 -2.87 -6.56
C LEU A 101 2.52 -3.26 -7.08
N ILE A 102 2.29 -3.15 -8.38
CA ILE A 102 1.11 -3.72 -9.04
C ILE A 102 1.60 -4.79 -10.01
N ASP A 103 1.24 -6.04 -9.77
CA ASP A 103 1.72 -7.20 -10.52
C ASP A 103 3.27 -7.28 -10.63
N GLY A 104 3.96 -6.84 -9.59
CA GLY A 104 5.42 -6.78 -9.54
C GLY A 104 6.04 -5.52 -10.15
N VAL A 105 5.24 -4.64 -10.74
CA VAL A 105 5.68 -3.37 -11.34
C VAL A 105 5.69 -2.27 -10.26
N ARG A 106 6.82 -1.61 -10.06
CA ARG A 106 6.95 -0.45 -9.18
C ARG A 106 6.21 0.75 -9.76
N VAL A 107 5.21 1.28 -9.02
CA VAL A 107 4.31 2.34 -9.48
C VAL A 107 4.48 3.67 -8.74
N ASN A 108 5.39 3.76 -7.76
CA ASN A 108 5.73 5.02 -7.09
C ASN A 108 6.18 6.08 -8.13
N ASP A 109 5.64 7.29 -8.00
CA ASP A 109 5.90 8.39 -8.92
C ASP A 109 7.20 9.13 -8.56
N ILE A 110 8.22 8.97 -9.38
CA ILE A 110 9.53 9.59 -9.17
C ILE A 110 9.51 11.11 -9.36
N SER A 111 8.50 11.65 -10.03
CA SER A 111 8.36 13.10 -10.22
C SER A 111 7.69 13.79 -9.04
N LEU A 112 6.91 13.04 -8.24
CA LEU A 112 6.14 13.55 -7.11
C LEU A 112 6.57 12.87 -5.81
N GLY A 113 7.74 13.23 -5.28
CA GLY A 113 8.22 12.76 -3.98
C GLY A 113 8.45 11.25 -3.84
N SER A 114 8.51 10.48 -4.93
CA SER A 114 8.53 9.01 -4.92
C SER A 114 7.33 8.37 -4.19
N GLU A 115 6.22 9.08 -4.07
CA GLU A 115 4.97 8.58 -3.49
C GLU A 115 4.08 7.88 -4.53
N PHE A 116 3.12 7.11 -4.06
CA PHE A 116 2.00 6.63 -4.87
C PHE A 116 0.71 7.25 -4.38
N ASN A 117 0.01 8.00 -5.24
CA ASN A 117 -1.32 8.52 -4.92
C ASN A 117 -2.38 7.42 -5.08
N PHE A 118 -2.86 6.89 -3.95
CA PHE A 118 -3.85 5.81 -3.95
C PHE A 118 -5.24 6.22 -4.47
N ALA A 119 -5.49 7.51 -4.66
CA ALA A 119 -6.72 7.98 -5.32
C ALA A 119 -6.85 7.48 -6.77
N TYR A 120 -5.74 7.18 -7.44
CA TYR A 120 -5.71 6.74 -8.84
C TYR A 120 -5.95 5.24 -9.05
N LEU A 121 -6.11 4.47 -7.97
CA LEU A 121 -6.22 3.02 -8.03
C LEU A 121 -7.67 2.55 -7.91
N ALA A 122 -8.27 2.16 -9.04
CA ALA A 122 -9.55 1.46 -9.06
C ALA A 122 -9.39 0.00 -8.58
N HIS A 123 -10.37 -0.52 -7.84
CA HIS A 123 -10.31 -1.86 -7.25
C HIS A 123 -10.85 -2.99 -8.16
N ALA A 124 -11.48 -2.65 -9.29
CA ALA A 124 -12.31 -3.57 -10.08
C ALA A 124 -11.61 -4.85 -10.57
N ASP A 125 -10.28 -4.86 -10.67
CA ASP A 125 -9.50 -5.99 -11.19
C ASP A 125 -8.53 -6.60 -10.16
N ILE A 126 -8.64 -6.25 -8.88
CA ILE A 126 -7.72 -6.73 -7.85
C ILE A 126 -8.16 -8.11 -7.35
N SER A 127 -7.22 -9.06 -7.32
CA SER A 127 -7.43 -10.38 -6.71
C SER A 127 -7.12 -10.38 -5.22
N HIS A 128 -5.99 -9.80 -4.83
CA HIS A 128 -5.58 -9.68 -3.43
C HIS A 128 -4.53 -8.59 -3.26
N VAL A 129 -4.31 -8.19 -2.01
CA VAL A 129 -3.25 -7.25 -1.62
C VAL A 129 -2.41 -7.89 -0.53
N GLU A 130 -1.09 -7.88 -0.70
CA GLU A 130 -0.11 -8.28 0.31
C GLU A 130 0.51 -7.03 0.92
N ILE A 131 0.59 -6.96 2.25
CA ILE A 131 1.15 -5.84 3.00
C ILE A 131 2.30 -6.36 3.83
N LEU A 132 3.52 -6.14 3.38
CA LEU A 132 4.76 -6.55 4.02
C LEU A 132 5.33 -5.37 4.81
N ARG A 133 5.37 -5.47 6.13
CA ARG A 133 5.77 -4.40 7.03
C ARG A 133 7.25 -4.49 7.42
N GLY A 134 7.88 -3.33 7.63
CA GLY A 134 9.30 -3.19 7.95
C GLY A 134 10.20 -3.13 6.72
N PRO A 135 11.49 -2.76 6.89
CA PRO A 135 12.41 -2.47 5.79
C PRO A 135 12.61 -3.63 4.82
N GLN A 136 12.51 -3.32 3.54
CA GLN A 136 12.67 -4.26 2.44
C GLN A 136 13.73 -3.81 1.42
N SER A 137 14.56 -2.82 1.75
CA SER A 137 15.55 -2.27 0.83
C SER A 137 16.61 -3.27 0.41
N ALA A 138 16.91 -4.28 1.22
CA ALA A 138 17.81 -5.38 0.84
C ALA A 138 17.29 -6.23 -0.35
N ARG A 139 16.00 -6.16 -0.65
CA ARG A 139 15.38 -6.81 -1.80
C ARG A 139 15.04 -5.80 -2.91
N TYR A 140 14.39 -4.70 -2.55
CA TYR A 140 13.77 -3.79 -3.52
C TYR A 140 14.56 -2.49 -3.77
N GLY A 141 15.62 -2.23 -2.99
CA GLY A 141 16.37 -0.97 -3.06
C GLY A 141 15.67 0.18 -2.33
N SER A 142 15.82 1.39 -2.85
CA SER A 142 15.22 2.61 -2.31
C SER A 142 13.68 2.52 -2.20
N ASP A 143 13.10 3.37 -1.36
CA ASP A 143 11.67 3.61 -1.16
C ASP A 143 10.92 2.51 -0.37
N ALA A 144 11.64 1.53 0.21
CA ALA A 144 11.06 0.42 0.96
C ALA A 144 11.46 0.40 2.45
N ILE A 145 11.56 1.57 3.09
CA ILE A 145 11.87 1.73 4.52
C ILE A 145 10.70 1.27 5.40
N GLY A 146 9.48 1.73 5.12
CA GLY A 146 8.28 1.38 5.87
C GLY A 146 7.78 -0.03 5.55
N GLY A 147 7.90 -0.43 4.31
CA GLY A 147 7.48 -1.74 3.81
C GLY A 147 7.05 -1.73 2.35
N VAL A 148 6.33 -2.78 1.95
CA VAL A 148 5.86 -2.98 0.58
C VAL A 148 4.37 -3.32 0.57
N ILE A 149 3.62 -2.70 -0.32
CA ILE A 149 2.25 -3.06 -0.66
C ILE A 149 2.26 -3.69 -2.05
N GLY A 150 2.05 -5.00 -2.11
CA GLY A 150 1.91 -5.77 -3.34
C GLY A 150 0.44 -5.91 -3.72
N ILE A 151 0.05 -5.39 -4.87
CA ILE A 151 -1.31 -5.47 -5.41
C ILE A 151 -1.28 -6.41 -6.60
N PHE A 152 -2.13 -7.42 -6.57
CA PHE A 152 -2.19 -8.46 -7.59
C PHE A 152 -3.52 -8.40 -8.30
N THR A 153 -3.48 -8.37 -9.64
CA THR A 153 -4.68 -8.40 -10.45
C THR A 153 -5.15 -9.84 -10.67
N ARG A 154 -6.43 -10.00 -11.03
CA ARG A 154 -7.02 -11.31 -11.28
C ARG A 154 -6.40 -11.96 -12.51
N GLN A 155 -6.11 -13.24 -12.39
CA GLN A 155 -5.69 -14.09 -13.49
C GLN A 155 -6.90 -14.93 -14.00
N ASN A 156 -6.74 -15.58 -15.15
CA ASN A 156 -7.75 -16.50 -15.65
C ASN A 156 -7.47 -17.90 -15.10
N ASP A 157 -8.33 -18.38 -14.19
CA ASP A 157 -8.11 -19.65 -13.48
C ASP A 157 -8.52 -20.88 -14.32
N SER A 158 -9.46 -20.70 -15.27
CA SER A 158 -9.95 -21.74 -16.17
C SER A 158 -9.68 -21.40 -17.63
N THR A 159 -9.72 -22.42 -18.49
CA THR A 159 -9.55 -22.26 -19.95
C THR A 159 -10.79 -21.64 -20.57
N GLY A 160 -10.63 -20.99 -21.72
CA GLY A 160 -11.71 -20.34 -22.45
C GLY A 160 -11.83 -18.85 -22.23
N TRP A 161 -12.94 -18.28 -22.59
CA TRP A 161 -13.26 -16.87 -22.44
C TRP A 161 -13.86 -16.58 -21.07
N HIS A 162 -13.42 -15.48 -20.47
CA HIS A 162 -13.92 -14.94 -19.21
C HIS A 162 -14.29 -13.48 -19.40
N GLY A 163 -15.44 -13.09 -18.87
CA GLY A 163 -15.90 -11.73 -18.93
C GLY A 163 -16.41 -11.26 -17.56
N GLU A 164 -16.19 -9.99 -17.22
CA GLU A 164 -16.78 -9.37 -16.06
C GLU A 164 -17.15 -7.93 -16.38
N ALA A 165 -18.33 -7.50 -15.95
CA ALA A 165 -18.75 -6.10 -16.01
C ALA A 165 -19.23 -5.65 -14.64
N ASN A 166 -18.74 -4.51 -14.18
CA ASN A 166 -19.10 -3.89 -12.92
C ASN A 166 -19.73 -2.53 -13.21
N LEU A 167 -20.87 -2.28 -12.59
CA LEU A 167 -21.57 -1.00 -12.61
C LEU A 167 -21.80 -0.52 -11.19
N GLY A 168 -21.54 0.75 -10.93
CA GLY A 168 -21.77 1.36 -9.65
C GLY A 168 -22.34 2.77 -9.78
N ILE A 169 -23.25 3.12 -8.88
CA ILE A 169 -23.75 4.47 -8.72
C ILE A 169 -23.79 4.83 -7.22
N GLY A 170 -23.58 6.09 -6.90
CA GLY A 170 -23.54 6.53 -5.51
C GLY A 170 -23.86 8.00 -5.34
N GLN A 171 -23.82 8.42 -4.10
CA GLN A 171 -23.93 9.83 -3.72
C GLN A 171 -22.84 10.67 -4.40
N PHE A 172 -23.00 11.98 -4.42
CA PHE A 172 -22.10 12.92 -5.09
C PHE A 172 -21.98 12.64 -6.60
N ASN A 173 -23.08 12.20 -7.23
CA ASN A 173 -23.12 11.78 -8.63
C ASN A 173 -22.01 10.77 -9.00
N THR A 174 -21.62 9.93 -8.05
CA THR A 174 -20.56 8.94 -8.27
C THR A 174 -21.05 7.86 -9.22
N GLN A 175 -20.27 7.60 -10.27
CA GLN A 175 -20.51 6.56 -11.28
C GLN A 175 -19.25 5.77 -11.50
N GLU A 176 -19.37 4.45 -11.53
CA GLU A 176 -18.29 3.53 -11.79
C GLU A 176 -18.68 2.53 -12.87
N LEU A 177 -17.79 2.34 -13.82
CA LEU A 177 -17.88 1.34 -14.86
C LEU A 177 -16.56 0.57 -14.89
N GLY A 178 -16.62 -0.75 -14.84
CA GLY A 178 -15.47 -1.64 -15.03
C GLY A 178 -15.82 -2.78 -15.96
N THR A 179 -14.91 -3.17 -16.82
CA THR A 179 -15.05 -4.33 -17.70
C THR A 179 -13.73 -5.06 -17.78
N ARG A 180 -13.77 -6.37 -17.58
CA ARG A 180 -12.65 -7.27 -17.78
C ARG A 180 -13.01 -8.32 -18.80
N ILE A 181 -12.13 -8.57 -19.76
CA ILE A 181 -12.24 -9.67 -20.72
C ILE A 181 -10.92 -10.42 -20.68
N GLY A 182 -10.98 -11.72 -20.54
CA GLY A 182 -9.83 -12.59 -20.50
C GLY A 182 -10.03 -13.86 -21.33
N PHE A 183 -8.93 -14.45 -21.71
CA PHE A 183 -8.89 -15.75 -22.39
C PHE A 183 -7.70 -16.56 -21.89
N ARG A 184 -7.91 -17.85 -21.66
CA ARG A 184 -6.84 -18.81 -21.39
C ARG A 184 -6.94 -19.96 -22.38
N SER A 185 -5.79 -20.30 -22.98
CA SER A 185 -5.66 -21.41 -23.91
C SER A 185 -5.98 -22.76 -23.26
N ASP A 186 -6.56 -23.67 -24.02
CA ASP A 186 -6.74 -25.08 -23.66
C ASP A 186 -5.66 -25.99 -24.29
N ASP A 187 -4.71 -25.41 -25.05
CA ASP A 187 -3.62 -26.15 -25.70
C ASP A 187 -2.46 -26.40 -24.71
N PRO A 188 -2.22 -27.64 -24.24
CA PRO A 188 -1.16 -27.96 -23.32
C PRO A 188 0.26 -27.73 -23.86
N GLN A 189 0.41 -27.58 -25.18
CA GLN A 189 1.70 -27.35 -25.84
C GLN A 189 2.00 -25.85 -25.99
N ARG A 190 0.97 -25.01 -25.89
CA ARG A 190 1.05 -23.57 -26.01
C ARG A 190 0.11 -22.91 -24.98
N ASP A 191 0.41 -23.12 -23.69
CA ASP A 191 -0.34 -22.44 -22.63
C ASP A 191 -0.07 -20.93 -22.70
N TRP A 192 -1.12 -20.15 -22.88
CA TRP A 192 -1.07 -18.70 -22.79
C TRP A 192 -2.38 -18.19 -22.20
N ASP A 193 -2.27 -17.13 -21.47
CA ASP A 193 -3.42 -16.37 -20.98
C ASP A 193 -3.22 -14.88 -21.27
N ALA A 194 -4.33 -14.20 -21.50
CA ALA A 194 -4.33 -12.75 -21.63
C ALA A 194 -5.62 -12.17 -21.08
N HIS A 195 -5.54 -10.98 -20.52
CA HIS A 195 -6.72 -10.22 -20.13
C HIS A 195 -6.54 -8.74 -20.36
N LEU A 196 -7.66 -8.06 -20.58
CA LEU A 196 -7.79 -6.63 -20.69
C LEU A 196 -8.82 -6.16 -19.66
N ASN A 197 -8.47 -5.16 -18.88
CA ASN A 197 -9.38 -4.47 -17.99
C ASN A 197 -9.47 -2.98 -18.35
N ILE A 198 -10.69 -2.45 -18.37
CA ILE A 198 -10.98 -1.03 -18.59
C ILE A 198 -11.91 -0.59 -17.47
N SER A 199 -11.55 0.49 -16.78
CA SER A 199 -12.43 1.06 -15.76
C SER A 199 -12.47 2.58 -15.81
N ARG A 200 -13.61 3.11 -15.44
CA ARG A 200 -13.86 4.55 -15.32
C ARG A 200 -14.60 4.82 -14.02
N LEU A 201 -14.13 5.83 -13.29
CA LEU A 201 -14.76 6.38 -12.10
C LEU A 201 -14.97 7.89 -12.31
N THR A 202 -16.16 8.37 -12.01
CA THR A 202 -16.46 9.81 -12.01
C THR A 202 -17.28 10.16 -10.77
N THR A 203 -17.07 11.35 -10.22
CA THR A 203 -17.87 11.90 -9.12
C THR A 203 -17.81 13.42 -9.18
N ASP A 204 -18.88 14.09 -8.76
CA ASP A 204 -18.86 15.54 -8.58
C ASP A 204 -18.18 15.93 -7.26
N GLY A 205 -17.90 14.94 -6.37
CA GLY A 205 -17.19 15.14 -5.13
C GLY A 205 -17.99 15.91 -4.07
N ILE A 206 -17.24 16.47 -3.14
CA ILE A 206 -17.71 17.42 -2.11
C ILE A 206 -16.77 18.62 -2.14
N ASP A 207 -17.19 19.73 -1.60
CA ASP A 207 -16.33 20.88 -1.34
C ASP A 207 -15.21 20.51 -0.34
N ALA A 208 -13.94 20.66 -0.74
CA ALA A 208 -12.79 20.41 0.13
C ALA A 208 -12.61 21.52 1.17
N SER A 209 -13.05 22.75 0.84
CA SER A 209 -13.02 23.90 1.74
C SER A 209 -14.14 23.84 2.78
N PRO A 210 -13.87 24.10 4.08
CA PRO A 210 -14.91 24.20 5.09
C PRO A 210 -15.73 25.51 5.02
N ILE A 211 -15.30 26.47 4.21
CA ILE A 211 -15.90 27.80 4.07
C ILE A 211 -16.36 28.10 2.64
N GLY A 212 -16.24 27.13 1.74
CA GLY A 212 -16.60 27.20 0.34
C GLY A 212 -18.02 26.75 0.03
N ALA A 213 -18.30 26.61 -1.27
CA ALA A 213 -19.55 26.09 -1.81
C ALA A 213 -19.33 25.37 -3.17
N GLU A 214 -18.09 25.36 -3.70
CA GLU A 214 -17.71 24.65 -4.90
C GLU A 214 -17.62 23.16 -4.65
N LEU A 215 -17.84 22.34 -5.67
CA LEU A 215 -17.65 20.88 -5.57
C LEU A 215 -16.37 20.48 -6.29
N ASP A 216 -15.56 19.67 -5.63
CA ASP A 216 -14.29 19.17 -6.14
C ASP A 216 -14.48 17.80 -6.78
N GLY A 217 -14.67 17.80 -8.08
CA GLY A 217 -14.92 16.61 -8.86
C GLY A 217 -13.69 15.76 -9.12
N PHE A 218 -13.94 14.50 -9.44
CA PHE A 218 -12.88 13.55 -9.82
C PHE A 218 -13.30 12.69 -10.99
N ARG A 219 -12.34 12.45 -11.90
CA ARG A 219 -12.47 11.49 -13.00
C ARG A 219 -11.20 10.69 -13.13
N SER A 220 -11.34 9.36 -13.22
CA SER A 220 -10.23 8.45 -13.49
C SER A 220 -10.61 7.43 -14.56
N ASN A 221 -9.74 7.23 -15.54
CA ASN A 221 -9.85 6.19 -16.55
C ASN A 221 -8.60 5.30 -16.44
N ASN A 222 -8.82 4.00 -16.32
CA ASN A 222 -7.76 3.02 -16.19
C ASN A 222 -7.91 1.98 -17.32
N VAL A 223 -6.78 1.64 -17.92
CA VAL A 223 -6.66 0.53 -18.87
C VAL A 223 -5.47 -0.30 -18.42
N SER A 224 -5.68 -1.59 -18.21
CA SER A 224 -4.61 -2.55 -17.94
C SER A 224 -4.77 -3.78 -18.83
N ALA A 225 -3.65 -4.28 -19.33
CA ALA A 225 -3.60 -5.50 -20.11
C ALA A 225 -2.43 -6.35 -19.61
N GLN A 226 -2.64 -7.63 -19.51
CA GLN A 226 -1.60 -8.59 -19.18
C GLN A 226 -1.70 -9.78 -20.13
N ALA A 227 -0.54 -10.29 -20.54
CA ALA A 227 -0.43 -11.55 -21.26
C ALA A 227 0.71 -12.36 -20.68
N ARG A 228 0.52 -13.67 -20.59
CA ARG A 228 1.54 -14.66 -20.29
C ARG A 228 1.52 -15.73 -21.37
N ILE A 229 2.69 -16.13 -21.84
CA ILE A 229 2.84 -17.18 -22.84
C ILE A 229 3.99 -18.12 -22.44
N GLU A 230 3.72 -19.41 -22.46
CA GLU A 230 4.75 -20.44 -22.38
C GLU A 230 5.42 -20.57 -23.75
N LEU A 231 6.69 -20.11 -23.84
CA LEU A 231 7.49 -20.15 -25.06
C LEU A 231 8.07 -21.55 -25.32
N ALA A 232 8.34 -22.26 -24.24
CA ALA A 232 8.81 -23.64 -24.20
C ALA A 232 8.38 -24.27 -22.89
N LYS A 233 8.52 -25.59 -22.74
CA LYS A 233 8.12 -26.35 -21.54
C LYS A 233 8.57 -25.72 -20.21
N ASP A 234 9.72 -25.05 -20.21
CA ASP A 234 10.34 -24.50 -19.00
C ASP A 234 10.65 -22.98 -19.15
N ALA A 235 10.02 -22.30 -20.12
CA ALA A 235 10.28 -20.90 -20.38
C ALA A 235 8.98 -20.13 -20.64
N SER A 236 8.78 -19.02 -19.93
CA SER A 236 7.61 -18.17 -20.08
C SER A 236 7.98 -16.70 -20.24
N LEU A 237 7.14 -15.98 -20.98
CA LEU A 237 7.18 -14.52 -21.11
C LEU A 237 5.88 -13.94 -20.56
N ARG A 238 5.99 -12.95 -19.69
CA ARG A 238 4.86 -12.16 -19.19
C ARG A 238 5.04 -10.71 -19.60
N VAL A 239 3.96 -10.09 -20.06
CA VAL A 239 3.92 -8.66 -20.41
C VAL A 239 2.76 -8.01 -19.66
N VAL A 240 3.00 -6.88 -19.02
CA VAL A 240 2.01 -6.06 -18.31
C VAL A 240 2.04 -4.65 -18.88
N LEU A 241 0.87 -4.15 -19.26
CA LEU A 241 0.64 -2.79 -19.71
C LEU A 241 -0.37 -2.15 -18.76
N ARG A 242 -0.09 -0.94 -18.28
CA ARG A 242 -1.03 -0.18 -17.47
C ARG A 242 -0.98 1.28 -17.86
N ARG A 243 -2.16 1.88 -18.01
CA ARG A 243 -2.32 3.33 -18.20
C ARG A 243 -3.42 3.85 -17.30
N VAL A 244 -3.13 4.91 -16.58
CA VAL A 244 -4.08 5.67 -15.76
C VAL A 244 -4.09 7.10 -16.28
N SER A 245 -5.29 7.68 -16.41
CA SER A 245 -5.47 9.10 -16.68
C SER A 245 -6.51 9.63 -15.71
N SER A 246 -6.15 10.62 -14.94
CA SER A 246 -6.98 11.21 -13.88
C SER A 246 -7.08 12.72 -14.00
N GLN A 247 -8.20 13.26 -13.57
CA GLN A 247 -8.44 14.68 -13.36
C GLN A 247 -9.07 14.83 -11.98
N SER A 248 -8.46 15.64 -11.13
CA SER A 248 -8.93 15.95 -9.79
C SER A 248 -9.05 17.45 -9.64
N GLU A 249 -10.23 17.93 -9.36
CA GLU A 249 -10.49 19.31 -8.94
C GLU A 249 -10.15 19.44 -7.46
N GLY A 250 -9.87 20.64 -6.98
CA GLY A 250 -9.50 20.86 -5.60
C GLY A 250 -9.25 22.33 -5.31
N ASP A 251 -9.12 22.61 -4.04
CA ASP A 251 -8.97 23.91 -3.45
C ASP A 251 -7.53 24.24 -3.10
N LYS A 252 -7.23 25.51 -2.93
CA LYS A 252 -5.92 25.99 -2.48
C LYS A 252 -5.93 26.41 -1.01
N GLN A 253 -4.79 26.30 -0.38
CA GLN A 253 -4.55 26.98 0.89
C GLN A 253 -4.20 28.45 0.61
N ASP A 254 -4.90 29.38 1.28
CA ASP A 254 -4.69 30.82 1.10
C ASP A 254 -3.43 31.29 1.83
N PHE A 255 -2.38 31.54 1.09
CA PHE A 255 -1.15 32.15 1.57
C PHE A 255 -0.93 33.57 1.04
N ASP A 256 -1.98 34.23 0.54
CA ASP A 256 -1.86 35.58 0.00
C ASP A 256 -1.57 36.61 1.12
N PHE A 257 -0.67 37.54 0.85
CA PHE A 257 -0.30 38.65 1.72
C PHE A 257 -0.63 40.00 1.07
N PRO A 258 -1.02 41.00 1.85
CA PRO A 258 -1.18 41.11 3.29
C PRO A 258 -2.36 40.29 3.80
N THR A 259 -2.33 39.89 5.09
CA THR A 259 -3.27 39.00 5.76
C THR A 259 -4.72 39.23 5.34
N THR A 260 -5.27 38.26 4.62
CA THR A 260 -6.71 38.17 4.33
C THR A 260 -7.43 37.56 5.52
N ALA A 261 -8.77 37.67 5.55
CA ALA A 261 -9.57 37.00 6.57
C ALA A 261 -9.51 35.47 6.47
N THR A 262 -9.00 34.95 5.36
CA THR A 262 -8.90 33.52 5.01
C THR A 262 -7.49 32.97 5.03
N GLN A 263 -6.50 33.79 5.41
CA GLN A 263 -5.10 33.37 5.43
C GLN A 263 -4.89 32.07 6.19
N GLY A 264 -4.27 31.08 5.54
CA GLY A 264 -4.00 29.75 6.07
C GLY A 264 -5.17 28.78 5.99
N LEU A 265 -6.37 29.23 5.62
CA LEU A 265 -7.53 28.37 5.40
C LEU A 265 -7.50 27.77 3.99
N ILE A 266 -8.22 26.68 3.81
CA ILE A 266 -8.54 26.13 2.49
C ILE A 266 -9.73 26.95 1.94
N VAL A 267 -9.59 27.46 0.72
CA VAL A 267 -10.57 28.34 0.06
C VAL A 267 -10.89 27.86 -1.35
N ASP A 268 -12.14 28.05 -1.79
CA ASP A 268 -12.56 27.71 -3.16
C ASP A 268 -11.60 28.31 -4.20
N ALA A 269 -11.17 27.49 -5.13
CA ALA A 269 -10.28 27.89 -6.21
C ALA A 269 -10.43 26.96 -7.42
N ASP A 270 -10.44 27.51 -8.64
CA ASP A 270 -10.39 26.71 -9.89
C ASP A 270 -8.99 26.08 -10.05
N GLU A 271 -8.68 25.14 -9.15
CA GLU A 271 -7.46 24.36 -9.18
C GLU A 271 -7.77 22.94 -9.68
N ARG A 272 -6.94 22.43 -10.57
CA ARG A 272 -7.09 21.07 -11.10
C ARG A 272 -5.74 20.38 -11.27
N VAL A 273 -5.70 19.09 -10.97
CA VAL A 273 -4.55 18.22 -11.21
C VAL A 273 -4.90 17.21 -12.28
N ASP A 274 -4.20 17.27 -13.41
CA ASP A 274 -4.29 16.30 -14.50
C ASP A 274 -3.10 15.32 -14.41
N GLY A 275 -3.37 14.06 -14.05
CA GLY A 275 -2.39 13.01 -13.87
C GLY A 275 -2.41 11.96 -14.99
N GLN A 276 -1.24 11.51 -15.43
CA GLN A 276 -1.08 10.37 -16.33
C GLN A 276 0.04 9.45 -15.83
N GLN A 277 -0.24 8.15 -15.78
CA GLN A 277 0.74 7.13 -15.45
C GLN A 277 0.71 6.05 -16.55
N GLN A 278 1.88 5.61 -16.98
CA GLN A 278 2.03 4.54 -17.96
C GLN A 278 3.14 3.61 -17.50
N HIS A 279 2.85 2.31 -17.48
CA HIS A 279 3.81 1.30 -17.10
C HIS A 279 3.79 0.18 -18.15
N LEU A 280 4.97 -0.21 -18.59
CA LEU A 280 5.22 -1.38 -19.41
C LEU A 280 6.21 -2.26 -18.66
N HIS A 281 5.89 -3.53 -18.49
CA HIS A 281 6.78 -4.53 -17.90
C HIS A 281 6.79 -5.77 -18.77
N ALA A 282 7.98 -6.29 -19.03
CA ALA A 282 8.18 -7.58 -19.66
C ALA A 282 9.11 -8.43 -18.80
N ALA A 283 8.72 -9.63 -18.47
CA ALA A 283 9.49 -10.58 -17.68
C ALA A 283 9.60 -11.92 -18.37
N TYR A 284 10.82 -12.36 -18.59
CA TYR A 284 11.16 -13.69 -19.07
C TYR A 284 11.64 -14.55 -17.91
N VAL A 285 11.08 -15.74 -17.76
CA VAL A 285 11.46 -16.72 -16.75
C VAL A 285 11.80 -18.02 -17.45
N GLN A 286 12.94 -18.63 -17.10
CA GLN A 286 13.37 -19.92 -17.61
C GLN A 286 13.84 -20.83 -16.48
N ASN A 287 13.33 -22.06 -16.46
CA ASN A 287 13.77 -23.10 -15.54
C ASN A 287 14.71 -24.07 -16.25
N ILE A 288 15.86 -24.35 -15.68
CA ILE A 288 16.85 -25.32 -16.19
C ILE A 288 17.30 -26.19 -15.00
N GLY A 289 16.71 -27.38 -14.89
CA GLY A 289 16.92 -28.24 -13.73
C GLY A 289 16.54 -27.53 -12.43
N ASN A 290 17.48 -27.35 -11.50
CA ASN A 290 17.25 -26.67 -10.21
C ASN A 290 17.52 -25.15 -10.28
N TRP A 291 17.73 -24.60 -11.47
CA TRP A 291 17.95 -23.17 -11.68
C TRP A 291 16.70 -22.51 -12.26
N THR A 292 16.38 -21.34 -11.76
CA THR A 292 15.37 -20.43 -12.33
C THR A 292 16.07 -19.13 -12.68
N HIS A 293 16.05 -18.75 -13.95
CA HIS A 293 16.59 -17.49 -14.47
C HIS A 293 15.45 -16.54 -14.72
N HIS A 294 15.63 -15.29 -14.34
CA HIS A 294 14.67 -14.20 -14.53
C HIS A 294 15.35 -13.02 -15.22
N ALA A 295 14.68 -12.47 -16.23
CA ALA A 295 15.08 -11.22 -16.87
C ALA A 295 13.83 -10.33 -16.99
N GLY A 296 13.85 -9.17 -16.35
CA GLY A 296 12.76 -8.21 -16.33
C GLY A 296 13.18 -6.85 -16.86
N LEU A 297 12.32 -6.23 -17.65
CA LEU A 297 12.47 -4.85 -18.12
C LEU A 297 11.19 -4.09 -17.77
N THR A 298 11.33 -2.97 -17.08
CA THR A 298 10.20 -2.10 -16.71
C THR A 298 10.45 -0.69 -17.20
N GLN A 299 9.49 -0.11 -17.89
CA GLN A 299 9.44 1.32 -18.20
C GLN A 299 8.22 1.94 -17.52
N SER A 300 8.44 3.02 -16.78
CA SER A 300 7.39 3.81 -16.14
C SER A 300 7.51 5.26 -16.58
N LYS A 301 6.37 5.88 -16.92
CA LYS A 301 6.27 7.30 -17.27
C LYS A 301 5.14 7.92 -16.49
N ASN A 302 5.44 8.97 -15.75
CA ASN A 302 4.51 9.74 -14.96
C ASN A 302 4.50 11.19 -15.44
N SER A 303 3.31 11.78 -15.45
CA SER A 303 3.12 13.17 -15.85
C SER A 303 1.99 13.76 -15.02
N THR A 304 2.27 14.86 -14.33
CA THR A 304 1.30 15.63 -13.57
C THR A 304 1.32 17.07 -14.02
N ASN A 305 0.16 17.64 -14.38
CA ASN A 305 -0.03 19.05 -14.64
C ASN A 305 -0.91 19.66 -13.55
N TYR A 306 -0.50 20.78 -13.03
CA TYR A 306 -1.28 21.62 -12.13
C TYR A 306 -1.85 22.79 -12.93
N LEU A 307 -3.17 22.95 -12.89
CA LEU A 307 -3.89 23.98 -13.60
C LEU A 307 -4.55 24.92 -12.59
N THR A 308 -4.45 26.22 -12.88
CA THR A 308 -5.16 27.29 -12.18
C THR A 308 -5.99 28.04 -13.20
N ASN A 309 -7.26 28.28 -12.93
CA ASN A 309 -8.19 28.91 -13.88
C ASN A 309 -8.15 28.23 -15.27
N SER A 310 -8.19 26.89 -15.26
CA SER A 310 -8.16 26.04 -16.45
C SER A 310 -6.90 26.19 -17.33
N THR A 311 -5.85 26.84 -16.82
CA THR A 311 -4.57 27.04 -17.52
C THR A 311 -3.46 26.30 -16.80
N VAL A 312 -2.60 25.58 -17.54
CA VAL A 312 -1.45 24.88 -16.96
C VAL A 312 -0.49 25.90 -16.33
N ALA A 313 -0.38 25.87 -15.01
CA ALA A 313 0.54 26.70 -14.23
C ALA A 313 1.90 26.03 -14.07
N SER A 314 1.92 24.72 -13.79
CA SER A 314 3.15 23.94 -13.65
C SER A 314 2.93 22.47 -14.05
N GLY A 315 4.03 21.75 -14.21
CA GLY A 315 3.99 20.33 -14.53
C GLY A 315 5.23 19.59 -14.06
N LEU A 316 5.05 18.33 -13.73
CA LEU A 316 6.12 17.41 -13.37
C LEU A 316 6.10 16.22 -14.31
N ARG A 317 7.27 15.74 -14.71
CA ARG A 317 7.44 14.55 -15.53
C ARG A 317 8.49 13.66 -14.89
N GLY A 318 8.25 12.36 -14.91
CA GLY A 318 9.20 11.37 -14.44
C GLY A 318 9.22 10.16 -15.35
N GLU A 319 10.42 9.71 -15.75
CA GLU A 319 10.61 8.47 -16.48
C GLU A 319 11.56 7.55 -15.70
N ARG A 320 11.25 6.26 -15.66
CA ARG A 320 12.09 5.21 -15.06
C ARG A 320 12.24 4.07 -16.04
N LEU A 321 13.46 3.63 -16.25
CA LEU A 321 13.79 2.39 -16.94
C LEU A 321 14.57 1.48 -15.98
N LEU A 322 14.03 0.31 -15.68
CA LEU A 322 14.62 -0.67 -14.77
C LEU A 322 14.86 -1.99 -15.50
N LEU A 323 16.10 -2.45 -15.51
CA LEU A 323 16.51 -3.80 -15.89
C LEU A 323 16.79 -4.61 -14.63
N ASP A 324 16.19 -5.79 -14.52
CA ASP A 324 16.38 -6.74 -13.43
C ASP A 324 16.80 -8.11 -13.99
N LEU A 325 17.94 -8.59 -13.56
CA LEU A 325 18.45 -9.92 -13.96
C LEU A 325 18.83 -10.70 -12.70
N HIS A 326 18.20 -11.83 -12.46
CA HIS A 326 18.57 -12.67 -11.34
C HIS A 326 18.44 -14.17 -11.62
N THR A 327 19.14 -14.96 -10.84
CA THR A 327 19.08 -16.40 -10.92
C THR A 327 18.93 -17.00 -9.54
N THR A 328 18.05 -17.97 -9.43
CA THR A 328 17.82 -18.74 -8.21
C THR A 328 18.23 -20.18 -8.41
N ARG A 329 19.01 -20.72 -7.49
CA ARG A 329 19.33 -22.15 -7.41
C ARG A 329 18.64 -22.78 -6.21
N ARG A 330 17.85 -23.82 -6.44
CA ARG A 330 17.25 -24.64 -5.38
C ARG A 330 18.18 -25.79 -5.05
N LEU A 331 18.36 -26.06 -3.75
CA LEU A 331 19.23 -27.12 -3.22
C LEU A 331 18.44 -27.92 -2.19
N GLU A 332 18.37 -29.21 -2.38
CA GLU A 332 17.82 -30.17 -1.41
C GLU A 332 18.97 -30.96 -0.81
N LEU A 333 19.31 -30.71 0.44
CA LEU A 333 20.38 -31.37 1.16
C LEU A 333 19.80 -32.10 2.37
N GLY A 334 19.64 -33.43 2.23
CA GLY A 334 18.93 -34.23 3.23
C GLY A 334 17.51 -33.77 3.39
N ASN A 335 17.11 -33.38 4.63
CA ASN A 335 15.77 -32.89 4.96
C ASN A 335 15.68 -31.35 4.92
N THR A 336 16.67 -30.64 4.39
CA THR A 336 16.66 -29.19 4.27
C THR A 336 16.27 -28.75 2.88
N GLN A 337 15.46 -27.68 2.79
CA GLN A 337 15.18 -26.96 1.57
C GLN A 337 15.96 -25.66 1.60
N GLN A 338 16.76 -25.40 0.59
CA GLN A 338 17.59 -24.21 0.51
C GLN A 338 17.43 -23.57 -0.86
N SER A 339 17.55 -22.26 -0.92
CA SER A 339 17.71 -21.56 -2.19
C SER A 339 18.66 -20.38 -2.05
N ILE A 340 19.42 -20.16 -3.11
CA ILE A 340 20.30 -19.00 -3.26
C ILE A 340 19.82 -18.24 -4.49
N ASN A 341 19.49 -16.98 -4.30
CA ASN A 341 19.19 -16.03 -5.37
C ASN A 341 20.32 -15.01 -5.46
N VAL A 342 20.79 -14.70 -6.65
CA VAL A 342 21.78 -13.64 -6.91
C VAL A 342 21.35 -12.89 -8.14
N GLY A 343 21.43 -11.56 -8.10
CA GLY A 343 21.01 -10.76 -9.22
C GLY A 343 21.63 -9.37 -9.25
N VAL A 344 21.44 -8.73 -10.39
CA VAL A 344 21.87 -7.37 -10.67
C VAL A 344 20.68 -6.57 -11.16
N GLN A 345 20.66 -5.29 -10.81
CA GLN A 345 19.68 -4.32 -11.32
C GLN A 345 20.41 -3.11 -11.87
N SER A 346 19.84 -2.51 -12.93
CA SER A 346 20.26 -1.21 -13.47
C SER A 346 19.03 -0.36 -13.66
N GLU A 347 19.01 0.81 -13.07
CA GLU A 347 17.91 1.77 -13.11
C GLU A 347 18.40 3.10 -13.64
N GLN A 348 17.65 3.68 -14.59
CA GLN A 348 17.81 5.04 -15.08
C GLN A 348 16.53 5.82 -14.77
N ARG A 349 16.68 7.05 -14.31
CA ARG A 349 15.59 7.94 -13.95
C ARG A 349 15.81 9.31 -14.55
N ASP A 350 14.75 9.86 -15.15
CA ASP A 350 14.72 11.20 -15.72
C ASP A 350 13.60 12.00 -15.07
N PHE A 351 13.85 13.28 -14.82
CA PHE A 351 12.92 14.20 -14.17
C PHE A 351 12.88 15.52 -14.92
N GLU A 352 11.69 16.09 -15.03
CA GLU A 352 11.47 17.42 -15.58
C GLU A 352 10.47 18.20 -14.71
N ASN A 353 10.86 19.41 -14.29
CA ASN A 353 10.01 20.41 -13.66
C ASN A 353 9.71 21.52 -14.67
N ILE A 354 8.44 21.79 -14.92
CA ILE A 354 7.96 22.78 -15.87
C ILE A 354 7.14 23.82 -15.11
N TYR A 355 7.41 25.10 -15.36
CA TYR A 355 6.62 26.21 -14.84
C TYR A 355 6.27 27.19 -15.95
N ALA A 356 4.96 27.40 -16.16
CA ALA A 356 4.48 28.25 -17.25
C ALA A 356 4.84 29.72 -17.00
N GLY A 357 5.38 30.38 -18.01
CA GLY A 357 5.75 31.80 -17.97
C GLY A 357 7.05 32.13 -17.24
N ILE A 358 7.71 31.17 -16.57
CA ILE A 358 8.98 31.37 -15.88
C ILE A 358 10.00 30.34 -16.35
N ALA A 359 10.68 30.64 -17.47
CA ALA A 359 11.66 29.71 -18.08
C ALA A 359 12.81 29.33 -17.11
N ALA A 360 13.20 30.22 -16.21
CA ALA A 360 14.24 29.95 -15.20
C ALA A 360 13.82 28.94 -14.14
N ALA A 361 12.53 28.63 -14.00
CA ALA A 361 12.00 27.60 -13.12
C ALA A 361 11.96 26.21 -13.78
N ASN A 362 12.16 26.13 -15.08
CA ASN A 362 12.20 24.85 -15.80
C ASN A 362 13.54 24.17 -15.59
N TYR A 363 13.50 22.92 -15.16
CA TYR A 363 14.68 22.16 -14.82
C TYR A 363 14.53 20.69 -15.22
N THR A 364 15.61 20.10 -15.70
CA THR A 364 15.72 18.67 -15.98
C THR A 364 16.84 18.07 -15.15
N ALA A 365 16.64 16.87 -14.65
CA ALA A 365 17.66 16.09 -13.95
C ALA A 365 17.55 14.63 -14.32
N ASP A 366 18.68 13.95 -14.29
CA ASP A 366 18.77 12.51 -14.45
C ASP A 366 19.64 11.90 -13.37
N ASP A 367 19.45 10.61 -13.13
CA ASP A 367 20.36 9.83 -12.34
C ASP A 367 20.31 8.35 -12.76
N SER A 368 21.36 7.61 -12.36
CA SER A 368 21.44 6.17 -12.58
C SER A 368 21.90 5.45 -11.33
N GLN A 369 21.36 4.24 -11.14
CA GLN A 369 21.71 3.37 -10.03
C GLN A 369 21.92 1.95 -10.55
N ASN A 370 22.99 1.30 -10.08
CA ASN A 370 23.23 -0.12 -10.29
C ASN A 370 23.23 -0.83 -8.96
N ALA A 371 22.83 -2.09 -8.94
CA ALA A 371 22.82 -2.87 -7.71
C ALA A 371 23.23 -4.32 -7.95
N LEU A 372 23.87 -4.88 -6.93
CA LEU A 372 24.10 -6.32 -6.77
C LEU A 372 23.36 -6.76 -5.51
N PHE A 373 22.61 -7.86 -5.61
CA PHE A 373 21.90 -8.41 -4.45
C PHE A 373 22.04 -9.93 -4.37
N ALA A 374 21.92 -10.45 -3.16
CA ALA A 374 21.88 -11.87 -2.88
C ALA A 374 20.85 -12.17 -1.79
N GLU A 375 20.16 -13.29 -1.92
CA GLU A 375 19.23 -13.82 -0.93
C GLU A 375 19.50 -15.31 -0.71
N TYR A 376 19.51 -15.73 0.55
CA TYR A 376 19.60 -17.11 0.97
C TYR A 376 18.38 -17.49 1.79
N LEU A 377 17.64 -18.48 1.34
CA LEU A 377 16.51 -19.08 2.05
C LEU A 377 16.90 -20.45 2.54
N PHE A 378 16.56 -20.76 3.78
CA PHE A 378 16.77 -22.04 4.43
C PHE A 378 15.52 -22.46 5.18
N SER A 379 15.09 -23.69 4.97
CA SER A 379 14.00 -24.30 5.73
C SER A 379 14.38 -25.72 6.17
N TYR A 380 14.18 -25.98 7.45
CA TYR A 380 14.37 -27.29 8.06
C TYR A 380 13.29 -27.54 9.10
N SER A 381 12.49 -28.59 8.92
CA SER A 381 11.40 -28.95 9.81
C SER A 381 10.45 -27.76 10.05
N ASN A 382 10.44 -27.22 11.25
CA ASN A 382 9.58 -26.12 11.68
C ASN A 382 10.24 -24.74 11.62
N THR A 383 11.47 -24.64 11.12
CA THR A 383 12.27 -23.40 11.14
C THR A 383 12.58 -22.95 9.73
N SER A 384 12.33 -21.68 9.44
CA SER A 384 12.71 -21.04 8.17
C SER A 384 13.49 -19.76 8.46
N LEU A 385 14.58 -19.57 7.71
CA LEU A 385 15.48 -18.42 7.77
C LEU A 385 15.57 -17.79 6.39
N ALA A 386 15.50 -16.47 6.30
CA ALA A 386 15.85 -15.73 5.09
C ALA A 386 16.89 -14.67 5.42
N LEU A 387 17.94 -14.60 4.63
CA LEU A 387 19.01 -13.60 4.72
C LEU A 387 19.14 -12.92 3.36
N SER A 388 19.11 -11.60 3.33
CA SER A 388 19.26 -10.82 2.11
C SER A 388 20.28 -9.71 2.32
N MET A 389 21.05 -9.43 1.29
CA MET A 389 22.02 -8.33 1.26
C MET A 389 22.00 -7.69 -0.12
N ARG A 390 22.12 -6.38 -0.16
CA ARG A 390 22.17 -5.58 -1.38
C ARG A 390 23.22 -4.50 -1.26
N ARG A 391 23.96 -4.27 -2.35
CA ARG A 391 24.86 -3.15 -2.54
C ARG A 391 24.37 -2.32 -3.71
N ASP A 392 24.14 -1.03 -3.46
CA ASP A 392 23.73 -0.03 -4.45
C ASP A 392 24.89 0.91 -4.75
N TRP A 393 25.14 1.15 -6.04
CA TRP A 393 26.03 2.17 -6.56
C TRP A 393 25.18 3.23 -7.26
N ASN A 394 25.11 4.41 -6.69
CA ASN A 394 24.31 5.51 -7.20
C ASN A 394 25.23 6.60 -7.77
N GLN A 395 24.83 7.22 -8.87
CA GLN A 395 25.61 8.26 -9.53
C GLN A 395 25.74 9.53 -8.68
N ARG A 396 24.73 9.81 -7.83
CA ARG A 396 24.58 11.08 -7.10
C ARG A 396 24.92 10.95 -5.61
N PHE A 397 24.61 9.83 -5.03
CA PHE A 397 24.77 9.58 -3.59
C PHE A 397 25.89 8.58 -3.31
N ALA A 398 26.38 8.57 -2.08
CA ALA A 398 27.33 7.55 -1.64
C ALA A 398 26.72 6.15 -1.78
N ASP A 399 27.58 5.20 -2.10
CA ASP A 399 27.21 3.78 -2.19
C ASP A 399 26.59 3.29 -0.87
N ALA A 400 25.52 2.53 -0.97
CA ALA A 400 24.81 2.00 0.18
C ALA A 400 24.84 0.46 0.22
N THR A 401 24.89 -0.08 1.40
CA THR A 401 24.71 -1.52 1.63
C THR A 401 23.58 -1.71 2.62
N THR A 402 22.59 -2.52 2.26
CA THR A 402 21.47 -2.88 3.11
C THR A 402 21.41 -4.38 3.33
N ALA A 403 21.05 -4.79 4.54
CA ALA A 403 20.91 -6.19 4.92
C ALA A 403 19.57 -6.44 5.62
N ARG A 404 19.06 -7.66 5.48
CA ARG A 404 17.84 -8.13 6.14
C ARG A 404 18.02 -9.57 6.58
N GLY A 405 17.52 -9.90 7.77
CA GLY A 405 17.45 -11.26 8.28
C GLY A 405 16.08 -11.53 8.88
N THR A 406 15.45 -12.66 8.54
CA THR A 406 14.16 -13.04 9.11
C THR A 406 14.17 -14.50 9.55
N LEU A 407 13.47 -14.79 10.63
CA LEU A 407 13.32 -16.12 11.21
C LEU A 407 11.85 -16.40 11.47
N SER A 408 11.38 -17.55 11.02
CA SER A 408 10.09 -18.12 11.39
C SER A 408 10.29 -19.48 12.06
N HIS A 409 9.63 -19.69 13.19
CA HIS A 409 9.66 -20.97 13.90
C HIS A 409 8.27 -21.41 14.34
N VAL A 410 7.81 -22.53 13.81
CA VAL A 410 6.54 -23.14 14.21
C VAL A 410 6.76 -23.92 15.51
N LEU A 411 6.28 -23.37 16.63
CA LEU A 411 6.41 -23.96 17.97
C LEU A 411 5.61 -25.26 18.10
N ARG A 412 4.39 -25.23 17.54
CA ARG A 412 3.46 -26.36 17.60
C ARG A 412 2.63 -26.41 16.33
N ARG A 413 2.57 -27.58 15.72
CA ARG A 413 1.63 -27.93 14.65
C ARG A 413 0.76 -29.08 15.13
N SER A 414 -0.55 -28.93 15.05
CA SER A 414 -1.54 -29.97 15.39
C SER A 414 -2.58 -30.05 14.28
N GLN A 415 -3.40 -31.10 14.29
CA GLN A 415 -4.47 -31.27 13.29
C GLN A 415 -5.51 -30.14 13.29
N GLY A 416 -5.52 -29.26 14.28
CA GLY A 416 -6.48 -28.15 14.40
C GLY A 416 -5.84 -26.77 14.49
N GLY A 417 -4.53 -26.61 14.19
CA GLY A 417 -3.92 -25.29 14.18
C GLY A 417 -2.43 -25.29 14.44
N GLN A 418 -1.84 -24.10 14.37
CA GLN A 418 -0.40 -23.92 14.58
C GLN A 418 -0.10 -22.67 15.43
N SER A 419 1.01 -22.73 16.14
CA SER A 419 1.61 -21.62 16.87
C SER A 419 2.96 -21.30 16.27
N ARG A 420 3.21 -20.05 15.92
CA ARG A 420 4.43 -19.60 15.22
C ARG A 420 4.99 -18.36 15.90
N LEU A 421 6.31 -18.33 16.05
CA LEU A 421 7.07 -17.13 16.34
C LEU A 421 7.74 -16.64 15.06
N HIS A 422 7.76 -15.32 14.88
CA HIS A 422 8.49 -14.71 13.79
C HIS A 422 9.32 -13.52 14.29
N PHE A 423 10.45 -13.32 13.64
CA PHE A 423 11.37 -12.24 13.92
C PHE A 423 11.91 -11.69 12.60
N SER A 424 12.03 -10.38 12.51
CA SER A 424 12.72 -9.73 11.42
C SER A 424 13.64 -8.62 11.91
N PHE A 425 14.75 -8.46 11.22
CA PHE A 425 15.67 -7.34 11.32
C PHE A 425 15.97 -6.85 9.92
N GLY A 426 15.95 -5.53 9.70
CA GLY A 426 16.23 -4.98 8.38
C GLY A 426 16.77 -3.56 8.44
N GLN A 427 17.56 -3.24 7.44
CA GLN A 427 18.02 -1.89 7.12
C GLN A 427 17.27 -1.38 5.90
N GLY A 428 16.89 -0.10 5.93
CA GLY A 428 16.23 0.59 4.83
C GLY A 428 17.01 1.80 4.39
N ILE A 429 16.85 2.17 3.13
CA ILE A 429 17.37 3.41 2.56
C ILE A 429 16.32 4.02 1.63
N THR A 430 16.19 5.35 1.67
CA THR A 430 15.43 6.12 0.67
C THR A 430 16.29 7.28 0.19
N HIS A 431 16.45 7.38 -1.12
CA HIS A 431 17.13 8.52 -1.74
C HIS A 431 16.17 9.71 -1.80
N PRO A 432 16.66 10.94 -1.58
CA PRO A 432 15.88 12.14 -1.84
C PRO A 432 15.27 12.10 -3.23
N SER A 433 14.01 12.49 -3.36
CA SER A 433 13.34 12.60 -4.65
C SER A 433 13.90 13.74 -5.49
N PHE A 434 13.69 13.68 -6.80
CA PHE A 434 14.11 14.78 -7.68
C PHE A 434 13.43 16.09 -7.31
N PHE A 435 12.16 16.05 -6.85
CA PHE A 435 11.45 17.24 -6.42
C PHE A 435 12.07 17.86 -5.15
N GLU A 436 12.44 17.05 -4.17
CA GLU A 436 13.15 17.53 -2.97
C GLU A 436 14.54 18.11 -3.30
N LEU A 437 15.23 17.54 -4.28
CA LEU A 437 16.55 18.02 -4.69
C LEU A 437 16.49 19.29 -5.55
N PHE A 438 15.56 19.34 -6.50
CA PHE A 438 15.59 20.28 -7.61
C PHE A 438 14.26 20.94 -7.91
N GLY A 439 13.19 20.58 -7.20
CA GLY A 439 11.88 21.19 -7.38
C GLY A 439 11.95 22.70 -7.14
N PHE A 440 11.18 23.45 -7.91
CA PHE A 440 11.06 24.88 -7.74
C PHE A 440 9.65 25.33 -8.06
N ILE A 441 9.02 25.98 -7.09
CA ILE A 441 7.75 26.69 -7.26
C ILE A 441 7.98 28.12 -6.81
N PRO A 442 7.85 29.11 -7.69
CA PRO A 442 8.13 30.51 -7.37
C PRO A 442 7.42 30.97 -6.10
N SER A 443 8.15 31.59 -5.21
CA SER A 443 7.67 32.13 -3.92
C SER A 443 7.09 31.10 -2.93
N THR A 444 7.17 29.80 -3.22
CA THR A 444 6.55 28.77 -2.39
C THR A 444 7.52 27.64 -2.01
N PHE A 445 8.34 27.15 -2.94
CA PHE A 445 9.20 25.99 -2.70
C PHE A 445 10.54 26.11 -3.43
N ILE A 446 11.61 25.68 -2.74
CA ILE A 446 12.96 25.55 -3.32
C ILE A 446 13.58 24.23 -2.84
N GLY A 447 14.01 23.39 -3.78
CA GLY A 447 14.69 22.13 -3.50
C GLY A 447 16.08 22.34 -2.89
N SER A 448 16.63 21.28 -2.30
CA SER A 448 17.92 21.26 -1.60
C SER A 448 18.84 20.19 -2.20
N PRO A 449 19.75 20.53 -3.13
CA PRO A 449 20.63 19.58 -3.80
C PRO A 449 21.64 18.86 -2.88
N SER A 450 21.80 19.33 -1.65
CA SER A 450 22.72 18.77 -0.65
C SER A 450 22.12 17.72 0.27
N LEU A 451 20.86 17.33 0.06
CA LEU A 451 20.21 16.32 0.87
C LEU A 451 20.93 14.97 0.82
N LEU A 452 20.97 14.32 1.98
CA LEU A 452 21.51 12.97 2.16
C LEU A 452 20.38 11.94 2.12
N PRO A 453 20.67 10.70 1.70
CA PRO A 453 19.71 9.60 1.81
C PRO A 453 19.29 9.33 3.26
N GLU A 454 18.01 9.08 3.43
CA GLU A 454 17.43 8.61 4.68
C GLU A 454 17.81 7.15 4.93
N GLN A 455 18.09 6.78 6.18
CA GLN A 455 18.51 5.44 6.55
C GLN A 455 17.74 4.96 7.77
N SER A 456 17.20 3.75 7.70
CA SER A 456 16.52 3.14 8.83
C SER A 456 17.13 1.83 9.27
N THR A 457 16.95 1.55 10.56
CA THR A 457 17.19 0.23 11.14
C THR A 457 15.96 -0.17 11.93
N SER A 458 15.42 -1.35 11.65
CA SER A 458 14.18 -1.79 12.28
C SER A 458 14.24 -3.26 12.64
N TYR A 459 13.49 -3.61 13.69
CA TYR A 459 13.23 -5.00 14.05
C TYR A 459 11.76 -5.18 14.44
N ASP A 460 11.26 -6.38 14.23
CA ASP A 460 9.97 -6.81 14.77
C ASP A 460 10.04 -8.23 15.33
N VAL A 461 9.16 -8.49 16.30
CA VAL A 461 8.95 -9.79 16.94
C VAL A 461 7.46 -10.03 17.01
N GLY A 462 7.01 -11.18 16.52
CA GLY A 462 5.59 -11.49 16.56
C GLY A 462 5.32 -12.94 16.91
N TRP A 463 4.07 -13.14 17.32
CA TRP A 463 3.48 -14.43 17.63
C TRP A 463 2.15 -14.57 16.91
N SER A 464 2.05 -15.62 16.10
CA SER A 464 0.82 -15.96 15.38
C SER A 464 0.28 -17.27 15.93
N GLN A 465 -1.03 -17.36 16.10
CA GLN A 465 -1.72 -18.54 16.56
C GLN A 465 -2.98 -18.77 15.73
N SER A 466 -3.09 -19.92 15.09
CA SER A 466 -4.34 -20.42 14.51
C SER A 466 -4.80 -21.65 15.26
N TRP A 467 -6.10 -21.84 15.41
CA TRP A 467 -6.68 -23.06 15.95
C TRP A 467 -8.14 -23.24 15.55
N SER A 468 -8.56 -24.50 15.45
CA SER A 468 -9.96 -24.86 15.25
C SER A 468 -10.57 -25.35 16.55
N SER A 469 -11.84 -25.02 16.77
CA SER A 469 -12.63 -25.46 17.90
C SER A 469 -14.08 -25.66 17.47
N THR A 470 -14.91 -26.18 18.36
CA THR A 470 -16.38 -26.23 18.17
C THR A 470 -17.02 -25.19 19.07
N PHE A 471 -17.75 -24.25 18.47
CA PHE A 471 -18.53 -23.25 19.19
C PHE A 471 -20.00 -23.32 18.73
N ALA A 472 -20.93 -23.37 19.65
CA ALA A 472 -22.37 -23.52 19.37
C ALA A 472 -22.70 -24.66 18.37
N GLY A 473 -21.94 -25.78 18.43
CA GLY A 473 -22.11 -26.93 17.54
C GLY A 473 -21.54 -26.76 16.14
N GLN A 474 -20.86 -25.66 15.87
CA GLN A 474 -20.24 -25.37 14.55
C GLN A 474 -18.72 -25.38 14.66
N ASN A 475 -18.06 -25.87 13.60
CA ASN A 475 -16.62 -25.72 13.46
C ASN A 475 -16.25 -24.23 13.44
N THR A 476 -15.31 -23.84 14.26
CA THR A 476 -14.92 -22.44 14.45
C THR A 476 -13.41 -22.33 14.29
N GLN A 477 -12.99 -21.51 13.32
CA GLN A 477 -11.60 -21.18 13.06
C GLN A 477 -11.25 -19.87 13.74
N TRP A 478 -10.10 -19.84 14.42
CA TRP A 478 -9.55 -18.69 15.11
C TRP A 478 -8.16 -18.38 14.59
N ASP A 479 -7.89 -17.11 14.33
CA ASP A 479 -6.57 -16.62 13.97
C ASP A 479 -6.24 -15.40 14.81
N LEU A 480 -5.01 -15.35 15.29
CA LEU A 480 -4.47 -14.25 16.08
C LEU A 480 -3.03 -13.97 15.64
N ASP A 481 -2.71 -12.72 15.42
CA ASP A 481 -1.36 -12.24 15.19
C ASP A 481 -1.07 -11.05 16.08
N LEU A 482 0.03 -11.10 16.82
CA LEU A 482 0.51 -10.05 17.70
C LEU A 482 1.95 -9.74 17.34
N THR A 483 2.24 -8.51 16.94
CA THR A 483 3.57 -8.05 16.57
C THR A 483 3.96 -6.80 17.33
N TYR A 484 5.15 -6.80 17.92
CA TYR A 484 5.86 -5.60 18.38
C TYR A 484 6.90 -5.20 17.35
N PHE A 485 7.02 -3.91 17.05
CA PHE A 485 8.04 -3.37 16.17
C PHE A 485 8.72 -2.14 16.76
N SER A 486 9.96 -1.89 16.30
CA SER A 486 10.71 -0.68 16.57
C SER A 486 11.59 -0.33 15.38
N ALA A 487 11.68 0.94 15.06
CA ALA A 487 12.49 1.48 13.97
C ALA A 487 13.09 2.82 14.37
N ASP A 488 14.36 3.00 14.01
CA ASP A 488 15.09 4.26 14.09
C ASP A 488 15.38 4.74 12.67
N LEU A 489 15.15 6.03 12.41
CA LEU A 489 15.38 6.67 11.12
C LEU A 489 16.34 7.84 11.28
N ARG A 490 17.40 7.86 10.48
CA ARG A 490 18.43 8.90 10.41
C ARG A 490 18.33 9.70 9.14
N ASN A 491 18.76 10.96 9.22
CA ASN A 491 18.73 11.89 8.09
C ASN A 491 17.32 12.03 7.48
N GLU A 492 16.26 11.88 8.28
CA GLU A 492 14.90 12.05 7.79
C GLU A 492 14.75 13.40 7.12
N ILE A 493 14.09 13.44 5.97
CA ILE A 493 13.88 14.66 5.21
C ILE A 493 12.56 15.29 5.66
N ALA A 494 12.65 16.51 6.18
CA ALA A 494 11.49 17.29 6.57
C ALA A 494 11.45 18.62 5.82
N THR A 495 10.24 19.10 5.52
CA THR A 495 10.04 20.42 4.92
C THR A 495 9.94 21.47 6.01
N VAL A 496 10.83 22.46 5.97
CA VAL A 496 10.79 23.63 6.85
C VAL A 496 10.35 24.86 6.05
N TYR A 497 9.78 25.84 6.76
CA TYR A 497 9.30 27.08 6.15
C TYR A 497 10.07 28.26 6.72
N ASP A 498 10.49 29.18 5.88
CA ASP A 498 11.07 30.44 6.29
C ASP A 498 9.98 31.48 6.67
N ALA A 499 10.40 32.69 7.07
CA ALA A 499 9.48 33.78 7.44
C ALA A 499 8.60 34.30 6.29
N ASN A 500 8.89 33.91 5.05
CA ASN A 500 8.11 34.25 3.85
C ASN A 500 7.28 33.08 3.33
N PHE A 501 7.11 32.03 4.12
CA PHE A 501 6.48 30.75 3.73
C PHE A 501 7.18 29.99 2.61
N MET A 502 8.44 30.32 2.28
CA MET A 502 9.23 29.53 1.37
C MET A 502 9.53 28.18 2.02
N ALA A 503 9.02 27.12 1.42
CA ALA A 503 9.27 25.75 1.84
C ALA A 503 10.62 25.25 1.31
N GLN A 504 11.41 24.57 2.17
CA GLN A 504 12.67 23.94 1.79
C GLN A 504 12.83 22.60 2.49
N PRO A 505 13.18 21.52 1.80
CA PRO A 505 13.51 20.24 2.42
C PRO A 505 14.92 20.28 3.02
N ILE A 506 15.04 19.74 4.23
CA ILE A 506 16.31 19.56 4.95
C ILE A 506 16.39 18.16 5.55
N ASN A 507 17.60 17.64 5.74
CA ASN A 507 17.77 16.49 6.63
C ASN A 507 17.72 16.96 8.09
N LEU A 508 17.00 16.22 8.92
CA LEU A 508 16.94 16.46 10.35
C LEU A 508 18.26 16.05 11.03
N ASP A 509 18.69 16.84 12.00
CA ASP A 509 19.90 16.55 12.79
C ASP A 509 19.67 15.49 13.89
N THR A 510 18.43 15.10 14.12
CA THR A 510 18.02 14.14 15.15
C THR A 510 17.40 12.90 14.53
N ASP A 511 17.59 11.75 15.18
CA ASP A 511 16.98 10.50 14.77
C ASP A 511 15.48 10.52 15.10
N SER A 512 14.65 10.00 14.20
CA SER A 512 13.22 9.78 14.42
C SER A 512 12.99 8.36 14.92
N GLU A 513 12.14 8.21 15.93
CA GLU A 513 11.83 6.93 16.57
C GLU A 513 10.38 6.51 16.29
N ARG A 514 10.19 5.28 15.83
CA ARG A 514 8.87 4.68 15.61
C ARG A 514 8.80 3.33 16.28
N SER A 515 7.79 3.12 17.13
CA SER A 515 7.57 1.83 17.78
C SER A 515 6.09 1.58 18.03
N GLY A 516 5.71 0.31 18.14
CA GLY A 516 4.31 0.01 18.36
C GLY A 516 3.99 -1.46 18.56
N VAL A 517 2.70 -1.69 18.78
CA VAL A 517 2.10 -3.02 18.88
C VAL A 517 0.97 -3.11 17.88
N GLU A 518 0.96 -4.18 17.11
CA GLU A 518 -0.05 -4.53 16.12
C GLU A 518 -0.77 -5.80 16.56
N LEU A 519 -2.09 -5.81 16.51
CA LEU A 519 -2.94 -6.95 16.82
C LEU A 519 -3.92 -7.17 15.67
N ALA A 520 -3.90 -8.34 15.06
CA ALA A 520 -4.93 -8.81 14.14
C ALA A 520 -5.58 -10.06 14.71
N ALA A 521 -6.89 -10.15 14.64
CA ALA A 521 -7.64 -11.33 15.09
C ALA A 521 -8.81 -11.60 14.15
N SER A 522 -9.07 -12.88 13.87
CA SER A 522 -10.27 -13.29 13.16
C SER A 522 -10.90 -14.53 13.77
N VAL A 523 -12.22 -14.62 13.63
CA VAL A 523 -13.02 -15.78 14.06
C VAL A 523 -14.04 -16.08 12.97
N ALA A 524 -14.00 -17.29 12.42
CA ALA A 524 -15.00 -17.78 11.49
C ALA A 524 -15.81 -18.91 12.17
N ILE A 525 -17.13 -18.73 12.32
CA ILE A 525 -18.03 -19.69 12.97
C ILE A 525 -18.88 -20.35 11.90
N GLY A 526 -18.53 -21.60 11.56
CA GLY A 526 -19.10 -22.30 10.41
C GLY A 526 -18.99 -21.47 9.13
N PRO A 527 -19.88 -21.68 8.14
CA PRO A 527 -19.93 -20.89 6.92
C PRO A 527 -20.64 -19.54 7.08
N THR A 528 -21.20 -19.26 8.27
CA THR A 528 -22.22 -18.20 8.45
C THR A 528 -21.65 -16.91 8.99
N TRP A 529 -20.83 -16.94 10.03
CA TRP A 529 -20.37 -15.75 10.71
C TRP A 529 -18.87 -15.57 10.63
N GLN A 530 -18.44 -14.35 10.43
CA GLN A 530 -17.04 -13.96 10.53
C GLN A 530 -16.91 -12.66 11.32
N LEU A 531 -16.03 -12.65 12.30
CA LEU A 531 -15.61 -11.47 13.04
C LEU A 531 -14.13 -11.24 12.75
N ALA A 532 -13.75 -10.02 12.39
CA ALA A 532 -12.36 -9.62 12.19
C ALA A 532 -12.08 -8.34 12.95
N ALA A 533 -10.92 -8.26 13.58
CA ALA A 533 -10.45 -7.10 14.32
C ALA A 533 -9.00 -6.78 13.95
N ALA A 534 -8.67 -5.51 13.85
CA ALA A 534 -7.32 -5.02 13.72
C ALA A 534 -7.12 -3.82 14.65
N TYR A 535 -5.96 -3.75 15.30
CA TYR A 535 -5.63 -2.66 16.21
C TYR A 535 -4.14 -2.37 16.14
N THR A 536 -3.80 -1.09 16.10
CA THR A 536 -2.43 -0.59 16.14
C THR A 536 -2.29 0.46 17.24
N ARG A 537 -1.30 0.28 18.09
CA ARG A 537 -0.79 1.32 18.98
C ARG A 537 0.57 1.77 18.45
N LEU A 538 0.67 3.03 18.06
CA LEU A 538 1.85 3.63 17.46
C LEU A 538 2.42 4.72 18.37
N LYS A 539 3.74 4.76 18.49
CA LYS A 539 4.53 5.89 18.95
C LYS A 539 5.43 6.31 17.80
N ALA A 540 5.23 7.48 17.24
CA ALA A 540 6.07 8.09 16.20
C ALA A 540 6.52 9.47 16.70
N GLN A 541 7.81 9.66 16.81
CA GLN A 541 8.41 10.86 17.39
C GLN A 541 9.65 11.27 16.60
N GLU A 542 9.75 12.56 16.40
CA GLU A 542 10.91 13.26 15.88
C GLU A 542 11.38 14.25 16.96
N ASN A 543 12.64 14.19 17.36
CA ASN A 543 13.21 15.02 18.44
C ASN A 543 12.33 15.07 19.71
N GLY A 544 11.69 13.94 20.05
CA GLY A 544 10.79 13.82 21.20
C GLY A 544 9.38 14.40 21.01
N ALA A 545 9.11 15.11 19.92
CA ALA A 545 7.78 15.58 19.55
C ALA A 545 6.99 14.52 18.73
N GLU A 546 5.67 14.52 18.86
CA GLU A 546 4.83 13.63 18.03
C GLU A 546 4.81 14.11 16.58
N GLU A 547 5.06 13.20 15.66
CA GLU A 547 4.92 13.46 14.23
C GLU A 547 3.46 13.72 13.85
N VAL A 548 3.23 14.56 12.83
CA VAL A 548 1.90 14.91 12.33
C VAL A 548 1.25 13.75 11.57
N ARG A 549 -0.07 13.65 11.63
CA ARG A 549 -0.90 12.65 10.92
C ARG A 549 -0.59 11.19 11.28
N ARG A 550 -0.05 10.94 12.49
CA ARG A 550 0.21 9.62 13.06
C ARG A 550 -0.69 9.40 14.28
N PRO A 551 -1.87 8.81 14.11
CA PRO A 551 -2.73 8.52 15.24
C PRO A 551 -2.07 7.51 16.17
N ARG A 552 -2.03 7.79 17.48
CA ARG A 552 -1.47 6.86 18.48
C ARG A 552 -2.22 5.53 18.56
N HIS A 553 -3.49 5.54 18.22
CA HIS A 553 -4.38 4.40 18.27
C HIS A 553 -5.22 4.38 17.01
N SER A 554 -5.23 3.28 16.30
CA SER A 554 -6.14 3.04 15.19
C SER A 554 -6.66 1.61 15.24
N GLY A 555 -7.86 1.38 14.75
CA GLY A 555 -8.38 0.03 14.73
C GLY A 555 -9.69 -0.10 13.99
N GLN A 556 -10.05 -1.35 13.75
CA GLN A 556 -11.32 -1.71 13.15
C GLN A 556 -11.90 -2.97 13.79
N LEU A 557 -13.21 -3.07 13.76
CA LEU A 557 -13.96 -4.27 14.05
C LEU A 557 -14.98 -4.50 12.94
N ARG A 558 -15.00 -5.69 12.34
CA ARG A 558 -15.94 -6.04 11.28
C ARG A 558 -16.65 -7.35 11.63
N LEU A 559 -17.98 -7.31 11.61
CA LEU A 559 -18.84 -8.48 11.72
C LEU A 559 -19.50 -8.71 10.37
N SER A 560 -19.36 -9.91 9.82
CA SER A 560 -19.99 -10.34 8.57
C SER A 560 -20.88 -11.56 8.81
N LYS A 561 -21.98 -11.65 8.08
CA LYS A 561 -22.92 -12.77 8.10
C LYS A 561 -23.28 -13.20 6.69
N ASN A 562 -23.03 -14.47 6.37
CA ASN A 562 -23.57 -15.10 5.16
C ASN A 562 -24.99 -15.58 5.42
N PHE A 563 -25.88 -15.43 4.45
CA PHE A 563 -27.29 -15.84 4.50
C PHE A 563 -27.74 -16.39 3.14
N ALA A 564 -28.95 -16.97 3.08
CA ALA A 564 -29.51 -17.56 1.88
C ALA A 564 -28.56 -18.59 1.21
N ASP A 565 -28.08 -19.56 2.00
CA ASP A 565 -27.14 -20.61 1.56
C ASP A 565 -25.84 -20.02 0.94
N THR A 566 -25.31 -18.98 1.58
CA THR A 566 -24.10 -18.24 1.19
C THR A 566 -24.23 -17.33 -0.04
N ARG A 567 -25.40 -17.26 -0.69
CA ARG A 567 -25.66 -16.32 -1.79
C ARG A 567 -25.73 -14.86 -1.36
N GLY A 568 -25.99 -14.61 -0.08
CA GLY A 568 -26.04 -13.28 0.48
C GLY A 568 -25.00 -13.08 1.56
N ARG A 569 -24.45 -11.88 1.65
CA ARG A 569 -23.54 -11.48 2.73
C ARG A 569 -23.88 -10.07 3.20
N ALA A 570 -23.96 -9.89 4.50
CA ALA A 570 -24.13 -8.61 5.16
C ALA A 570 -22.95 -8.33 6.10
N SER A 571 -22.50 -7.11 6.18
CA SER A 571 -21.40 -6.72 7.05
C SER A 571 -21.67 -5.39 7.75
N VAL A 572 -21.18 -5.28 8.98
CA VAL A 572 -21.09 -4.04 9.74
C VAL A 572 -19.63 -3.85 10.13
N GLN A 573 -19.11 -2.67 9.88
CA GLN A 573 -17.75 -2.29 10.18
C GLN A 573 -17.73 -1.06 11.07
N LEU A 574 -16.92 -1.09 12.11
CA LEU A 574 -16.59 0.03 12.96
C LEU A 574 -15.11 0.36 12.73
N LEU A 575 -14.82 1.58 12.30
CA LEU A 575 -13.47 2.13 12.13
C LEU A 575 -13.24 3.19 13.18
N GLN A 576 -12.15 3.09 13.91
CA GLN A 576 -11.72 4.11 14.86
C GLN A 576 -10.35 4.64 14.50
N ASN A 577 -10.24 5.97 14.42
CA ASN A 577 -8.99 6.68 14.33
C ASN A 577 -8.80 7.54 15.57
N GLY A 578 -7.68 7.38 16.26
CA GLY A 578 -7.35 8.14 17.46
C GLY A 578 -7.00 9.60 17.14
N ARG A 579 -6.70 10.37 18.18
CA ARG A 579 -6.16 11.72 18.00
C ARG A 579 -4.84 11.67 17.28
N SER A 580 -4.62 12.64 16.40
CA SER A 580 -3.33 12.88 15.75
C SER A 580 -2.97 14.36 15.82
N LYS A 581 -1.69 14.65 15.62
CA LYS A 581 -1.23 16.02 15.40
C LYS A 581 -1.36 16.36 13.93
N ASP A 582 -1.51 17.66 13.62
CA ASP A 582 -1.33 18.23 12.30
C ASP A 582 -0.81 19.66 12.41
N ASN A 583 -0.50 20.30 11.31
CA ASN A 583 -0.03 21.66 11.24
C ASN A 583 -1.13 22.57 10.70
N GLU A 584 -1.28 23.75 11.31
CA GLU A 584 -2.09 24.86 10.79
C GLU A 584 -1.21 26.07 10.48
N PHE A 585 -1.67 26.92 9.57
CA PHE A 585 -1.00 28.16 9.17
C PHE A 585 -1.92 29.37 9.28
N ILE A 586 -3.00 29.28 10.05
CA ILE A 586 -4.02 30.33 10.18
C ILE A 586 -3.41 31.56 10.85
N TYR A 587 -3.39 32.70 10.12
CA TYR A 587 -2.80 33.97 10.57
C TYR A 587 -1.37 33.88 11.08
N ALA A 588 -0.63 32.86 10.69
CA ALA A 588 0.73 32.60 11.18
C ALA A 588 1.73 32.47 10.03
N THR A 589 2.97 32.92 10.26
CA THR A 589 4.10 32.72 9.34
C THR A 589 4.84 31.42 9.60
N THR A 590 4.52 30.73 10.69
CA THR A 590 5.09 29.42 11.06
C THR A 590 3.95 28.46 11.37
N ALA A 591 4.14 27.19 11.00
CA ALA A 591 3.18 26.15 11.33
C ALA A 591 2.95 26.06 12.84
N THR A 592 1.68 26.09 13.26
CA THR A 592 1.27 25.80 14.63
C THR A 592 0.76 24.38 14.70
N GLN A 593 1.30 23.59 15.61
CA GLN A 593 0.85 22.20 15.76
C GLN A 593 -0.51 22.14 16.47
N VAL A 594 -1.50 21.54 15.80
CA VAL A 594 -2.87 21.36 16.29
C VAL A 594 -3.20 19.89 16.56
N ASN A 595 -4.27 19.64 17.30
CA ASN A 595 -4.78 18.30 17.54
C ASN A 595 -6.01 18.04 16.67
N LEU A 596 -5.95 17.10 15.76
CA LEU A 596 -7.13 16.53 15.12
C LEU A 596 -7.85 15.59 16.11
N PRO A 597 -9.17 15.77 16.31
CA PRO A 597 -9.96 14.92 17.19
C PRO A 597 -9.99 13.46 16.71
N SER A 598 -10.18 12.53 17.64
CA SER A 598 -10.49 11.15 17.28
C SER A 598 -11.88 11.04 16.66
N TYR A 599 -12.05 10.11 15.74
CA TYR A 599 -13.36 9.84 15.13
C TYR A 599 -13.63 8.34 15.00
N THR A 600 -14.93 8.01 14.90
CA THR A 600 -15.41 6.65 14.68
C THR A 600 -16.40 6.65 13.52
N LEU A 601 -16.17 5.75 12.55
CA LEU A 601 -17.06 5.58 11.41
C LEU A 601 -17.73 4.20 11.51
N ILE A 602 -19.02 4.15 11.18
CA ILE A 602 -19.78 2.91 11.07
C ILE A 602 -20.18 2.75 9.60
N ASN A 603 -19.76 1.63 9.00
CA ASN A 603 -20.09 1.28 7.62
C ASN A 603 -20.93 0.01 7.60
N ILE A 604 -21.90 -0.06 6.70
CA ILE A 604 -22.75 -1.23 6.49
C ILE A 604 -22.70 -1.61 5.02
N GLY A 605 -22.54 -2.91 4.74
CA GLY A 605 -22.55 -3.45 3.39
C GLY A 605 -23.46 -4.66 3.28
N VAL A 606 -24.07 -4.84 2.12
CA VAL A 606 -24.79 -6.05 1.76
C VAL A 606 -24.48 -6.39 0.30
N SER A 607 -24.25 -7.67 0.02
CA SER A 607 -24.15 -8.21 -1.33
C SER A 607 -25.05 -9.44 -1.44
N PHE A 608 -25.62 -9.65 -2.63
CA PHE A 608 -26.53 -10.76 -2.89
C PHE A 608 -26.35 -11.26 -4.32
N GLU A 609 -26.06 -12.54 -4.47
CA GLU A 609 -26.04 -13.25 -5.74
C GLU A 609 -27.47 -13.55 -6.18
N LEU A 610 -28.00 -12.67 -7.04
CA LEU A 610 -29.34 -12.80 -7.58
C LEU A 610 -29.45 -14.00 -8.53
N ARG A 611 -28.39 -14.26 -9.30
CA ARG A 611 -28.17 -15.41 -10.19
C ARG A 611 -26.70 -15.79 -10.13
N PRO A 612 -26.30 -17.01 -10.52
CA PRO A 612 -24.88 -17.43 -10.47
C PRO A 612 -23.89 -16.48 -11.15
N ASN A 613 -24.37 -15.67 -12.08
CA ASN A 613 -23.57 -14.71 -12.82
C ASN A 613 -23.91 -13.23 -12.52
N LEU A 614 -24.81 -12.95 -11.59
CA LEU A 614 -25.24 -11.57 -11.28
C LEU A 614 -25.25 -11.32 -9.76
N MET A 615 -24.33 -10.53 -9.30
CA MET A 615 -24.27 -10.06 -7.91
C MET A 615 -24.72 -8.60 -7.82
N LEU A 616 -25.60 -8.32 -6.87
CA LEU A 616 -26.00 -6.97 -6.50
C LEU A 616 -25.36 -6.60 -5.15
N SER A 617 -25.05 -5.33 -4.97
CA SER A 617 -24.50 -4.84 -3.73
C SER A 617 -25.03 -3.46 -3.36
N ALA A 618 -25.08 -3.19 -2.07
CA ALA A 618 -25.38 -1.86 -1.52
C ALA A 618 -24.48 -1.60 -0.31
N ARG A 619 -24.07 -0.36 -0.14
CA ARG A 619 -23.20 0.07 0.95
C ARG A 619 -23.59 1.45 1.45
N VAL A 620 -23.48 1.63 2.76
CA VAL A 620 -23.56 2.92 3.44
C VAL A 620 -22.26 3.12 4.19
N ASP A 621 -21.52 4.16 3.81
CA ASP A 621 -20.32 4.60 4.52
C ASP A 621 -20.70 5.75 5.47
N ASN A 622 -20.00 5.83 6.62
CA ASN A 622 -20.25 6.83 7.66
C ASN A 622 -21.74 6.95 8.03
N LEU A 623 -22.35 5.84 8.41
CA LEU A 623 -23.79 5.74 8.73
C LEU A 623 -24.26 6.81 9.71
N THR A 624 -23.43 7.18 10.67
CA THR A 624 -23.73 8.16 11.72
C THR A 624 -23.58 9.60 11.28
N ASP A 625 -23.15 9.84 10.04
CA ASP A 625 -22.89 11.17 9.47
C ASP A 625 -21.89 11.98 10.32
N ALA A 626 -20.86 11.30 10.81
CA ALA A 626 -19.84 11.94 11.62
C ALA A 626 -19.02 12.94 10.81
N SER A 627 -18.83 14.13 11.33
CA SER A 627 -17.90 15.12 10.78
C SER A 627 -16.51 14.88 11.37
N TYR A 628 -15.51 14.78 10.52
CA TYR A 628 -14.12 14.51 10.91
C TYR A 628 -13.14 15.11 9.91
N GLN A 629 -11.87 15.19 10.27
CA GLN A 629 -10.78 15.59 9.38
C GLN A 629 -9.64 14.56 9.45
N GLN A 630 -9.03 14.31 8.31
CA GLN A 630 -7.82 13.48 8.20
C GLN A 630 -6.56 14.33 8.02
N VAL A 631 -6.75 15.50 7.42
CA VAL A 631 -5.79 16.58 7.25
C VAL A 631 -6.48 17.87 7.70
N PHE A 632 -5.78 18.68 8.47
CA PHE A 632 -6.35 19.92 9.01
C PHE A 632 -6.82 20.84 7.88
N GLY A 633 -8.02 21.39 8.04
CA GLY A 633 -8.61 22.35 7.12
C GLY A 633 -9.36 21.76 5.94
N TYR A 634 -9.31 20.43 5.72
CA TYR A 634 -10.03 19.79 4.62
C TYR A 634 -11.27 19.06 5.10
N ASN A 635 -12.36 19.24 4.37
CA ASN A 635 -13.59 18.49 4.58
C ASN A 635 -13.43 17.02 4.19
N THR A 636 -14.22 16.17 4.83
CA THR A 636 -14.37 14.76 4.47
C THR A 636 -15.84 14.46 4.17
N ALA A 637 -16.08 13.43 3.34
CA ALA A 637 -17.42 13.03 3.00
C ALA A 637 -18.22 12.61 4.24
N GLY A 638 -19.44 13.15 4.37
CA GLY A 638 -20.44 12.70 5.32
C GLY A 638 -20.95 11.30 4.98
N ARG A 639 -22.16 10.95 5.48
CA ARG A 639 -22.80 9.68 5.13
C ARG A 639 -22.97 9.58 3.62
N SER A 640 -22.55 8.45 3.04
CA SER A 640 -22.69 8.18 1.61
C SER A 640 -23.28 6.81 1.33
N ILE A 641 -24.12 6.71 0.30
CA ILE A 641 -24.78 5.48 -0.13
C ILE A 641 -24.29 5.15 -1.55
N ARG A 642 -23.98 3.87 -1.78
CA ARG A 642 -23.59 3.34 -3.09
C ARG A 642 -24.30 2.03 -3.35
N VAL A 643 -24.66 1.80 -4.61
CA VAL A 643 -25.22 0.52 -5.09
C VAL A 643 -24.45 0.08 -6.33
N GLY A 644 -24.34 -1.23 -6.51
CA GLY A 644 -23.59 -1.80 -7.61
C GLY A 644 -24.16 -3.10 -8.10
N ALA A 645 -23.81 -3.44 -9.34
CA ALA A 645 -24.08 -4.71 -9.96
C ALA A 645 -22.81 -5.24 -10.62
N LYS A 646 -22.54 -6.53 -10.43
CA LYS A 646 -21.45 -7.25 -11.08
C LYS A 646 -22.03 -8.40 -11.88
N LEU A 647 -21.71 -8.43 -13.17
CA LEU A 647 -22.06 -9.50 -14.10
C LEU A 647 -20.79 -10.26 -14.47
N SER A 648 -20.77 -11.58 -14.26
CA SER A 648 -19.70 -12.47 -14.69
C SER A 648 -20.18 -13.33 -15.85
N LEU A 649 -19.32 -13.55 -16.84
CA LEU A 649 -19.54 -14.39 -18.01
C LEU A 649 -18.39 -15.40 -18.04
N ASP A 650 -18.70 -16.65 -17.76
CA ASP A 650 -17.78 -17.79 -17.82
C ASP A 650 -18.01 -18.61 -19.06
#